data_02656595e5eb495110cb66b5bdf0b324
#
_entry.id   02656595e5eb495110cb66b5bdf0b324
#
_cell.length_a   1.000
_cell.length_b   1.000
_cell.length_c   1.000
_cell.angle_alpha   90.00
_cell.angle_beta   90.00
_cell.angle_gamma   90.00
#
_symmetry.space_group_name_H-M   'P 1'
#
loop_
_entity.id
_entity.type
_entity.pdbx_description
1 polymer ?
#
loop_
_entity_poly.entity_id
_entity_poly.type
_entity_poly.pdbx_seq_one_letter_code
_entity_poly.pdbx_strand_id
1 'polypeptide(L)'
;MGYKVDVIDYIPHGRVVKQENLKALIKFIYEKICLAINLPYQNDELKIRFEEYRDEYLTFTPKCKTESDLFLLNDSYEAFVCGSDQIWAPTVFEPKYFLNFVKNNKRKIAYAPSIGVNEFEDEEIMQETQRLINGFDFISVREKQGQDILKKIFNKDTVLVLDPTLLYDKHQWQELLKIKKSAKKEKYILCYFLGHNESHWSCVKEIAAKLNLPVKIIPTHKKDLKRKGTVIAGVGPREFTELLVNAEFVCTDSFHGVAFSLNFNVNFIAFKRFEDKDKYSQNSRIYNILHLTKMGNRLFDPKKPVEDYLQEENFSNSNSILNEYRKKSLTYLKDALDSVASYCDAGQILPITNTCCGCGACSAICKQNAIKIVKNKNGFYQADYDFKKCINCGQCKEVCPFSEKEATEIDIKVDKLYAVKSNDASVLKKSSSGGVGLELARYGLENNYDVYGCRYNYAAEEAEHVQITAGNTSDINQLSGSKYLQSNMAKVMQEISETKNKFLFIGTPCQVAAVDKILRKKGIREDCILVDLICHGVPSYNMYKKYLKFIKSALGLITVDEISFRYKEKGWREIYIYMADFQQQKEYCQNQSKDIFYKFFEIGHCYMESCFECNYRTTSAADLRIGDYWGRKYKNDKTGVSMVIAHTRRGYDTLSHLKLNGNVKIEEHGCNDYYAVQYPVNPVKPVFYQNLQEELAKENTDLQAIADKYCSRYFLYRNFLGRIKGKVKNILNYD
;
A
#
# COMPACT_ATOMS: atom_id res chain seq x y z
N MET A 1 -24.97 -10.64 14.69
CA MET A 1 -24.01 -11.40 13.89
C MET A 1 -22.91 -12.05 14.74
N GLY A 2 -22.70 -11.62 15.99
CA GLY A 2 -21.77 -12.27 16.94
C GLY A 2 -20.28 -11.91 16.78
N TYR A 3 -19.93 -10.97 15.89
CA TYR A 3 -18.54 -10.50 15.72
C TYR A 3 -18.19 -9.42 16.73
N LYS A 4 -16.96 -9.44 17.24
CA LYS A 4 -16.38 -8.32 17.99
C LYS A 4 -15.87 -7.28 16.99
N VAL A 5 -16.32 -6.04 17.12
CA VAL A 5 -16.03 -4.97 16.16
C VAL A 5 -15.57 -3.72 16.89
N ASP A 6 -14.46 -3.16 16.45
CA ASP A 6 -13.97 -1.87 16.90
C ASP A 6 -13.91 -0.88 15.72
N VAL A 7 -14.25 0.38 15.99
CA VAL A 7 -14.12 1.47 15.01
C VAL A 7 -12.71 2.04 15.08
N ILE A 8 -12.06 2.20 13.93
CA ILE A 8 -10.71 2.76 13.90
C ILE A 8 -10.77 4.25 14.25
N ASP A 9 -10.13 4.64 15.36
CA ASP A 9 -10.01 6.04 15.78
C ASP A 9 -8.88 6.74 15.01
N TYR A 10 -9.20 7.13 13.77
CA TYR A 10 -8.30 7.83 12.86
C TYR A 10 -8.98 9.05 12.26
N ILE A 11 -8.31 10.20 12.31
CA ILE A 11 -8.75 11.43 11.66
C ILE A 11 -7.80 11.70 10.49
N PRO A 12 -8.26 11.66 9.23
CA PRO A 12 -7.43 11.97 8.08
C PRO A 12 -6.90 13.41 8.18
N HIS A 13 -5.61 13.59 8.00
CA HIS A 13 -5.04 14.92 7.82
C HIS A 13 -5.44 15.39 6.42
N GLY A 14 -6.27 16.45 6.35
CA GLY A 14 -6.73 17.01 5.09
C GLY A 14 -5.57 17.25 4.12
N ARG A 15 -5.78 16.97 2.84
CA ARG A 15 -4.80 17.20 1.76
C ARG A 15 -4.32 18.65 1.82
N VAL A 16 -3.04 18.87 2.08
CA VAL A 16 -2.38 20.15 1.79
C VAL A 16 -2.23 20.20 0.27
N VAL A 17 -3.19 20.83 -0.40
CA VAL A 17 -3.09 21.14 -1.83
C VAL A 17 -1.92 22.10 -2.01
N LYS A 18 -0.82 21.63 -2.58
CA LYS A 18 0.26 22.49 -3.04
C LYS A 18 -0.29 23.35 -4.18
N GLN A 19 -0.55 24.62 -3.88
CA GLN A 19 -1.00 25.60 -4.86
C GLN A 19 0.20 26.07 -5.69
N GLU A 20 0.28 25.64 -6.93
CA GLU A 20 1.31 26.09 -7.87
C GLU A 20 0.81 27.14 -8.90
N ASN A 21 -0.44 27.61 -8.85
CA ASN A 21 -0.99 28.54 -9.83
C ASN A 21 -1.82 29.68 -9.21
N LEU A 22 -1.56 30.91 -9.66
CA LEU A 22 -2.29 32.13 -9.26
C LEU A 22 -3.82 31.99 -9.47
N LYS A 23 -4.27 31.30 -10.51
CA LYS A 23 -5.70 30.99 -10.75
C LYS A 23 -6.30 30.09 -9.67
N ALA A 24 -5.54 29.12 -9.18
CA ALA A 24 -5.95 28.25 -8.06
C ALA A 24 -6.01 29.04 -6.75
N LEU A 25 -5.10 30.00 -6.54
CA LEU A 25 -5.12 30.90 -5.39
C LEU A 25 -6.35 31.82 -5.40
N ILE A 26 -6.70 32.42 -6.55
CA ILE A 26 -7.90 33.26 -6.69
C ILE A 26 -9.17 32.43 -6.47
N LYS A 27 -9.25 31.22 -7.03
CA LYS A 27 -10.35 30.29 -6.78
C LYS A 27 -10.44 29.91 -5.31
N PHE A 28 -9.32 29.62 -4.65
CA PHE A 28 -9.25 29.32 -3.23
C PHE A 28 -9.70 30.50 -2.35
N ILE A 29 -9.28 31.73 -2.67
CA ILE A 29 -9.70 32.92 -1.96
C ILE A 29 -11.21 33.14 -2.15
N TYR A 30 -11.73 32.97 -3.37
CA TYR A 30 -13.15 33.04 -3.66
C TYR A 30 -13.95 31.98 -2.91
N GLU A 31 -13.47 30.73 -2.90
CA GLU A 31 -14.06 29.63 -2.12
C GLU A 31 -14.01 29.88 -0.61
N LYS A 32 -12.92 30.48 -0.10
CA LYS A 32 -12.80 30.91 1.30
C LYS A 32 -13.76 32.05 1.66
N ILE A 33 -13.97 32.99 0.76
CA ILE A 33 -14.97 34.06 0.92
C ILE A 33 -16.37 33.48 0.91
N CYS A 34 -16.68 32.59 -0.03
CA CYS A 34 -17.97 31.89 -0.08
C CYS A 34 -18.20 31.01 1.16
N LEU A 35 -17.16 30.32 1.65
CA LEU A 35 -17.18 29.59 2.91
C LEU A 35 -17.38 30.52 4.12
N ALA A 36 -16.80 31.71 4.12
CA ALA A 36 -16.98 32.69 5.20
C ALA A 36 -18.41 33.22 5.30
N ILE A 37 -19.11 33.33 4.15
CA ILE A 37 -20.52 33.74 4.07
C ILE A 37 -21.47 32.58 4.47
N ASN A 38 -21.10 31.33 4.16
CA ASN A 38 -21.87 30.11 4.40
C ASN A 38 -21.21 29.18 5.43
N LEU A 39 -20.69 29.72 6.52
CA LEU A 39 -20.06 28.93 7.58
C LEU A 39 -21.04 27.84 8.08
N PRO A 40 -20.58 26.58 8.20
CA PRO A 40 -21.34 25.53 8.84
C PRO A 40 -21.68 25.94 10.28
N TYR A 41 -22.88 25.58 10.71
CA TYR A 41 -23.27 25.77 12.11
C TYR A 41 -22.51 24.75 12.97
N GLN A 42 -21.78 25.25 13.93
CA GLN A 42 -21.11 24.44 14.96
C GLN A 42 -21.43 25.05 16.33
N ASN A 43 -21.77 24.20 17.29
CA ASN A 43 -21.85 24.58 18.68
C ASN A 43 -21.29 23.46 19.56
N ASP A 44 -20.92 23.80 20.79
CA ASP A 44 -20.27 22.85 21.69
C ASP A 44 -21.23 21.74 22.15
N GLU A 45 -22.53 22.04 22.29
CA GLU A 45 -23.55 21.05 22.62
C GLU A 45 -23.65 19.96 21.54
N LEU A 46 -23.56 20.34 20.26
CA LEU A 46 -23.53 19.39 19.14
C LEU A 46 -22.35 18.42 19.27
N LYS A 47 -21.16 18.94 19.58
CA LYS A 47 -19.95 18.11 19.77
C LYS A 47 -20.12 17.15 20.94
N ILE A 48 -20.60 17.64 22.09
CA ILE A 48 -20.82 16.83 23.29
C ILE A 48 -21.77 15.67 22.96
N ARG A 49 -22.89 15.93 22.29
CA ARG A 49 -23.87 14.87 21.95
C ARG A 49 -23.35 13.85 20.97
N PHE A 50 -22.45 14.24 20.04
CA PHE A 50 -21.77 13.28 19.16
C PHE A 50 -20.75 12.45 19.94
N GLU A 51 -20.03 13.03 20.89
CA GLU A 51 -19.09 12.31 21.77
C GLU A 51 -19.86 11.35 22.68
N GLU A 52 -20.93 11.77 23.35
CA GLU A 52 -21.80 10.90 24.14
C GLU A 52 -22.35 9.72 23.33
N TYR A 53 -22.81 9.95 22.09
CA TYR A 53 -23.27 8.89 21.20
C TYR A 53 -22.16 7.93 20.86
N ARG A 54 -20.96 8.41 20.57
CA ARG A 54 -19.79 7.57 20.27
C ARG A 54 -19.44 6.71 21.48
N ASP A 55 -19.39 7.27 22.65
CA ASP A 55 -18.98 6.58 23.88
C ASP A 55 -20.06 5.54 24.31
N GLU A 56 -21.35 5.81 24.08
CA GLU A 56 -22.45 4.89 24.45
C GLU A 56 -22.55 3.71 23.47
N TYR A 57 -22.34 3.93 22.16
CA TYR A 57 -22.70 2.94 21.12
C TYR A 57 -21.51 2.34 20.37
N LEU A 58 -20.31 2.89 20.46
CA LEU A 58 -19.18 2.45 19.66
C LEU A 58 -17.98 2.07 20.55
N THR A 59 -17.30 1.00 20.15
CA THR A 59 -15.99 0.65 20.71
C THR A 59 -14.92 1.11 19.71
N PHE A 60 -13.88 1.75 20.21
CA PHE A 60 -12.82 2.29 19.37
C PHE A 60 -11.50 1.57 19.59
N THR A 61 -10.68 1.54 18.52
CA THR A 61 -9.27 1.19 18.65
C THR A 61 -8.54 2.25 19.47
N PRO A 62 -7.31 1.97 19.95
CA PRO A 62 -6.40 3.05 20.36
C PRO A 62 -6.30 4.10 19.25
N LYS A 63 -6.12 5.37 19.64
CA LYS A 63 -6.06 6.49 18.71
C LYS A 63 -4.89 6.37 17.74
N CYS A 64 -5.18 6.28 16.45
CA CYS A 64 -4.20 6.19 15.38
C CYS A 64 -3.85 7.60 14.87
N LYS A 65 -2.63 8.05 15.12
CA LYS A 65 -2.14 9.37 14.69
C LYS A 65 -1.24 9.29 13.46
N THR A 66 -0.63 8.14 13.23
CA THR A 66 0.35 7.89 12.16
C THR A 66 -0.07 6.70 11.30
N GLU A 67 0.57 6.56 10.13
CA GLU A 67 0.41 5.35 9.29
C GLU A 67 0.91 4.10 10.01
N SER A 68 1.94 4.22 10.83
CA SER A 68 2.46 3.11 11.64
C SER A 68 1.43 2.62 12.65
N ASP A 69 0.66 3.52 13.29
CA ASP A 69 -0.40 3.13 14.22
C ASP A 69 -1.50 2.32 13.50
N LEU A 70 -1.91 2.78 12.31
CA LEU A 70 -2.86 2.05 11.46
C LEU A 70 -2.32 0.68 11.04
N PHE A 71 -1.04 0.61 10.68
CA PHE A 71 -0.42 -0.64 10.26
C PHE A 71 -0.37 -1.67 11.39
N LEU A 72 -0.14 -1.26 12.64
CA LEU A 72 -0.12 -2.13 13.81
C LEU A 72 -1.48 -2.80 14.08
N LEU A 73 -2.60 -2.21 13.64
CA LEU A 73 -3.91 -2.84 13.78
C LEU A 73 -4.01 -4.20 13.05
N ASN A 74 -3.17 -4.44 12.04
CA ASN A 74 -3.14 -5.73 11.36
C ASN A 74 -2.80 -6.92 12.26
N ASP A 75 -2.13 -6.68 13.36
CA ASP A 75 -1.74 -7.74 14.29
C ASP A 75 -2.87 -8.07 15.30
N SER A 76 -3.89 -7.19 15.38
CA SER A 76 -5.00 -7.31 16.34
C SER A 76 -6.34 -7.70 15.70
N TYR A 77 -6.49 -7.54 14.38
CA TYR A 77 -7.76 -7.76 13.67
C TYR A 77 -7.60 -8.75 12.51
N GLU A 78 -8.60 -9.59 12.29
CA GLU A 78 -8.62 -10.60 11.23
C GLU A 78 -9.13 -10.04 9.91
N ALA A 79 -10.05 -9.08 9.98
CA ALA A 79 -10.66 -8.43 8.82
C ALA A 79 -10.85 -6.93 9.05
N PHE A 80 -10.87 -6.19 7.96
CA PHE A 80 -11.10 -4.75 7.94
C PHE A 80 -12.27 -4.43 7.02
N VAL A 81 -13.20 -3.65 7.52
CA VAL A 81 -14.38 -3.21 6.76
C VAL A 81 -14.32 -1.71 6.60
N CYS A 82 -14.27 -1.22 5.36
CA CYS A 82 -14.56 0.18 5.13
C CYS A 82 -16.06 0.35 4.93
N GLY A 83 -16.59 1.31 5.62
CA GLY A 83 -18.02 1.49 5.69
C GLY A 83 -18.51 2.66 4.90
N SER A 84 -19.77 2.85 4.94
CA SER A 84 -20.63 3.68 4.14
C SER A 84 -20.20 5.16 4.00
N ASP A 85 -21.12 5.93 3.46
CA ASP A 85 -20.98 7.34 3.06
C ASP A 85 -19.98 7.58 1.90
N GLN A 86 -19.65 8.82 1.61
CA GLN A 86 -18.90 9.25 0.42
C GLN A 86 -17.39 9.05 0.55
N ILE A 87 -16.98 8.01 1.24
CA ILE A 87 -15.55 7.72 1.47
C ILE A 87 -14.77 7.37 0.20
N TRP A 88 -15.46 7.01 -0.89
CA TRP A 88 -14.87 6.72 -2.20
C TRP A 88 -15.10 7.83 -3.23
N ALA A 89 -15.62 8.99 -2.79
CA ALA A 89 -15.79 10.13 -3.70
C ALA A 89 -14.43 10.73 -4.09
N PRO A 90 -14.18 10.97 -5.40
CA PRO A 90 -12.92 11.57 -5.86
C PRO A 90 -12.62 12.94 -5.23
N THR A 91 -13.67 13.67 -4.86
CA THR A 91 -13.57 15.01 -4.26
C THR A 91 -12.99 15.00 -2.83
N VAL A 92 -13.06 13.86 -2.15
CA VAL A 92 -12.54 13.65 -0.79
C VAL A 92 -11.61 12.44 -0.72
N PHE A 93 -10.92 12.16 -1.83
CA PHE A 93 -10.06 10.98 -1.96
C PHE A 93 -9.02 10.89 -0.83
N GLU A 94 -9.09 9.80 -0.08
CA GLU A 94 -8.16 9.46 1.01
C GLU A 94 -7.85 7.96 0.95
N PRO A 95 -6.58 7.57 0.67
CA PRO A 95 -6.20 6.16 0.53
C PRO A 95 -6.51 5.28 1.75
N LYS A 96 -6.59 5.86 2.97
CA LYS A 96 -6.93 5.12 4.18
C LYS A 96 -8.36 4.60 4.17
N TYR A 97 -9.27 5.31 3.52
CA TYR A 97 -10.64 4.84 3.31
C TYR A 97 -10.74 3.65 2.34
N PHE A 98 -9.68 3.40 1.58
CA PHE A 98 -9.54 2.18 0.77
C PHE A 98 -8.71 1.10 1.48
N LEU A 99 -8.50 1.23 2.80
CA LEU A 99 -7.79 0.25 3.61
C LEU A 99 -6.36 -0.03 3.08
N ASN A 100 -5.66 0.99 2.58
CA ASN A 100 -4.32 0.85 2.01
C ASN A 100 -3.24 0.43 3.02
N PHE A 101 -3.50 0.59 4.33
CA PHE A 101 -2.65 0.15 5.43
C PHE A 101 -2.84 -1.32 5.80
N VAL A 102 -3.88 -1.97 5.26
CA VAL A 102 -4.20 -3.37 5.58
C VAL A 102 -3.30 -4.30 4.79
N LYS A 103 -2.67 -5.24 5.49
CA LYS A 103 -1.81 -6.27 4.89
C LYS A 103 -2.58 -7.16 3.92
N ASN A 104 -1.91 -7.70 2.90
CA ASN A 104 -2.55 -8.55 1.90
C ASN A 104 -3.07 -9.90 2.44
N ASN A 105 -2.60 -10.31 3.62
CA ASN A 105 -3.09 -11.51 4.30
C ASN A 105 -4.30 -11.25 5.21
N LYS A 106 -4.83 -10.04 5.22
CA LYS A 106 -6.02 -9.64 5.98
C LYS A 106 -7.16 -9.33 5.03
N ARG A 107 -8.38 -9.69 5.40
CA ARG A 107 -9.56 -9.43 4.57
C ARG A 107 -9.91 -7.96 4.52
N LYS A 108 -10.17 -7.49 3.30
CA LYS A 108 -10.64 -6.14 2.99
C LYS A 108 -12.04 -6.22 2.43
N ILE A 109 -12.99 -5.68 3.16
CA ILE A 109 -14.40 -5.69 2.80
C ILE A 109 -14.88 -4.26 2.64
N ALA A 110 -15.52 -3.94 1.51
CA ALA A 110 -16.19 -2.67 1.32
C ALA A 110 -17.71 -2.86 1.48
N TYR A 111 -18.28 -2.23 2.51
CA TYR A 111 -19.70 -2.24 2.74
C TYR A 111 -20.32 -0.87 2.45
N ALA A 112 -21.08 -0.79 1.37
CA ALA A 112 -21.89 0.38 1.01
C ALA A 112 -21.13 1.72 0.86
N PRO A 113 -19.82 1.82 0.51
CA PRO A 113 -19.24 3.12 0.19
C PRO A 113 -19.97 3.75 -0.99
N SER A 114 -19.99 5.10 -1.00
CA SER A 114 -20.59 5.90 -2.07
C SER A 114 -19.48 6.59 -2.86
N ILE A 115 -19.58 6.55 -4.19
CA ILE A 115 -18.73 7.31 -5.10
C ILE A 115 -19.20 8.76 -5.20
N GLY A 116 -20.53 8.98 -5.14
CA GLY A 116 -21.13 10.29 -4.97
C GLY A 116 -20.92 11.31 -6.10
N VAL A 117 -20.37 10.89 -7.25
CA VAL A 117 -20.17 11.72 -8.46
C VAL A 117 -20.60 10.97 -9.71
N ASN A 118 -20.78 11.70 -10.82
CA ASN A 118 -21.16 11.11 -12.08
C ASN A 118 -19.95 10.60 -12.89
N GLU A 119 -18.79 11.22 -12.73
CA GLU A 119 -17.58 10.95 -13.52
C GLU A 119 -16.32 11.15 -12.68
N PHE A 120 -15.22 10.49 -13.10
CA PHE A 120 -13.88 10.75 -12.60
C PHE A 120 -13.18 11.69 -13.58
N GLU A 121 -12.78 12.87 -13.13
CA GLU A 121 -12.08 13.86 -13.96
C GLU A 121 -10.56 13.81 -13.79
N ASP A 122 -10.12 13.46 -12.60
CA ASP A 122 -8.69 13.38 -12.25
C ASP A 122 -8.17 11.97 -12.56
N GLU A 123 -7.32 11.89 -13.59
CA GLU A 123 -6.78 10.63 -14.06
C GLU A 123 -5.85 9.97 -13.03
N GLU A 124 -5.13 10.76 -12.21
CA GLU A 124 -4.27 10.23 -11.14
C GLU A 124 -5.13 9.61 -10.02
N ILE A 125 -6.20 10.30 -9.62
CA ILE A 125 -7.14 9.76 -8.62
C ILE A 125 -7.84 8.51 -9.16
N MET A 126 -8.22 8.50 -10.43
CA MET A 126 -8.87 7.34 -11.06
C MET A 126 -7.95 6.12 -11.07
N GLN A 127 -6.68 6.26 -11.47
CA GLN A 127 -5.70 5.20 -11.50
C GLN A 127 -5.40 4.67 -10.09
N GLU A 128 -5.22 5.56 -9.12
CA GLU A 128 -4.97 5.15 -7.74
C GLU A 128 -6.20 4.48 -7.12
N THR A 129 -7.41 4.96 -7.42
CA THR A 129 -8.67 4.32 -7.02
C THR A 129 -8.75 2.90 -7.59
N GLN A 130 -8.42 2.70 -8.87
CA GLN A 130 -8.38 1.36 -9.49
C GLN A 130 -7.41 0.43 -8.77
N ARG A 131 -6.20 0.92 -8.46
CA ARG A 131 -5.20 0.16 -7.73
C ARG A 131 -5.71 -0.28 -6.36
N LEU A 132 -6.30 0.64 -5.61
CA LEU A 132 -6.79 0.41 -4.25
C LEU A 132 -7.99 -0.54 -4.23
N ILE A 133 -8.95 -0.37 -5.15
CA ILE A 133 -10.14 -1.24 -5.29
C ILE A 133 -9.74 -2.67 -5.63
N ASN A 134 -8.67 -2.88 -6.39
CA ASN A 134 -8.18 -4.22 -6.73
C ASN A 134 -7.71 -5.02 -5.50
N GLY A 135 -7.41 -4.37 -4.40
CA GLY A 135 -7.01 -4.99 -3.14
C GLY A 135 -8.17 -5.49 -2.26
N PHE A 136 -9.41 -5.26 -2.65
CA PHE A 136 -10.57 -5.72 -1.87
C PHE A 136 -10.99 -7.13 -2.24
N ASP A 137 -11.32 -7.93 -1.24
CA ASP A 137 -11.87 -9.28 -1.40
C ASP A 137 -13.37 -9.23 -1.72
N PHE A 138 -14.10 -8.32 -1.08
CA PHE A 138 -15.54 -8.14 -1.25
C PHE A 138 -15.88 -6.66 -1.41
N ILE A 139 -16.68 -6.35 -2.44
CA ILE A 139 -17.07 -4.98 -2.73
C ILE A 139 -18.59 -4.90 -2.89
N SER A 140 -19.22 -4.05 -2.07
CA SER A 140 -20.58 -3.60 -2.28
C SER A 140 -20.66 -2.08 -2.32
N VAL A 141 -21.71 -1.55 -2.89
CA VAL A 141 -21.99 -0.10 -2.97
C VAL A 141 -23.47 0.15 -2.65
N ARG A 142 -23.80 1.37 -2.23
CA ARG A 142 -25.19 1.70 -1.85
C ARG A 142 -26.02 2.32 -2.96
N GLU A 143 -25.41 2.69 -4.08
CA GLU A 143 -26.14 3.27 -5.23
C GLU A 143 -25.77 2.58 -6.55
N LYS A 144 -26.81 2.45 -7.41
CA LYS A 144 -26.68 1.84 -8.74
C LYS A 144 -25.65 2.54 -9.60
N GLN A 145 -25.59 3.87 -9.54
CA GLN A 145 -24.62 4.66 -10.27
C GLN A 145 -23.17 4.30 -9.89
N GLY A 146 -22.90 4.12 -8.58
CA GLY A 146 -21.59 3.65 -8.11
C GLY A 146 -21.24 2.28 -8.66
N GLN A 147 -22.21 1.36 -8.72
CA GLN A 147 -22.05 0.04 -9.32
C GLN A 147 -21.68 0.14 -10.82
N ASP A 148 -22.39 1.00 -11.56
CA ASP A 148 -22.17 1.20 -13.01
C ASP A 148 -20.79 1.84 -13.29
N ILE A 149 -20.37 2.79 -12.45
CA ILE A 149 -19.02 3.40 -12.53
C ILE A 149 -17.95 2.36 -12.27
N LEU A 150 -18.07 1.56 -11.20
CA LEU A 150 -17.08 0.52 -10.87
C LEU A 150 -16.99 -0.55 -11.96
N LYS A 151 -18.12 -0.91 -12.58
CA LYS A 151 -18.12 -1.84 -13.71
C LYS A 151 -17.51 -1.23 -14.97
N LYS A 152 -17.92 -0.01 -15.35
CA LYS A 152 -17.52 0.65 -16.60
C LYS A 152 -16.04 1.07 -16.59
N ILE A 153 -15.60 1.71 -15.49
CA ILE A 153 -14.26 2.31 -15.42
C ILE A 153 -13.23 1.27 -14.93
N PHE A 154 -13.58 0.49 -13.90
CA PHE A 154 -12.62 -0.37 -13.20
C PHE A 154 -12.82 -1.87 -13.49
N ASN A 155 -13.81 -2.23 -14.32
CA ASN A 155 -14.21 -3.61 -14.62
C ASN A 155 -14.42 -4.49 -13.36
N LYS A 156 -15.01 -3.88 -12.31
CA LYS A 156 -15.31 -4.56 -11.04
C LYS A 156 -16.80 -4.85 -10.92
N ASP A 157 -17.13 -6.12 -10.69
CA ASP A 157 -18.47 -6.53 -10.30
C ASP A 157 -18.66 -6.26 -8.81
N THR A 158 -19.80 -5.68 -8.46
CA THR A 158 -20.11 -5.27 -7.09
C THR A 158 -21.56 -5.59 -6.73
N VAL A 159 -21.85 -5.70 -5.44
CA VAL A 159 -23.20 -5.97 -4.94
C VAL A 159 -23.85 -4.65 -4.50
N LEU A 160 -25.09 -4.42 -4.96
CA LEU A 160 -25.89 -3.30 -4.48
C LEU A 160 -26.54 -3.68 -3.13
N VAL A 161 -26.23 -2.89 -2.09
CA VAL A 161 -26.68 -3.10 -0.71
C VAL A 161 -27.32 -1.82 -0.15
N LEU A 162 -28.02 -1.93 0.95
CA LEU A 162 -28.54 -0.77 1.66
C LEU A 162 -27.46 -0.02 2.44
N ASP A 163 -27.66 1.28 2.60
CA ASP A 163 -26.90 2.06 3.58
C ASP A 163 -27.06 1.45 4.98
N PRO A 164 -26.02 1.45 5.85
CA PRO A 164 -26.09 0.89 7.20
C PRO A 164 -27.27 1.40 8.03
N THR A 165 -27.69 2.66 7.84
CA THR A 165 -28.83 3.25 8.56
C THR A 165 -30.16 2.58 8.25
N LEU A 166 -30.26 1.85 7.14
CA LEU A 166 -31.43 1.10 6.73
C LEU A 166 -31.41 -0.39 7.10
N LEU A 167 -30.30 -0.89 7.66
CA LEU A 167 -30.17 -2.28 8.09
C LEU A 167 -31.04 -2.60 9.31
N TYR A 168 -31.17 -1.65 10.19
CA TYR A 168 -32.14 -1.72 11.31
C TYR A 168 -33.48 -1.18 10.85
N ASP A 169 -34.55 -1.86 11.23
CA ASP A 169 -35.90 -1.34 11.03
C ASP A 169 -36.28 -0.33 12.13
N LYS A 170 -37.45 0.27 12.00
CA LYS A 170 -37.94 1.28 12.93
C LYS A 170 -38.01 0.81 14.39
N HIS A 171 -38.34 -0.46 14.62
CA HIS A 171 -38.43 -1.01 15.98
C HIS A 171 -37.06 -1.20 16.59
N GLN A 172 -36.12 -1.76 15.82
CA GLN A 172 -34.74 -1.95 16.26
C GLN A 172 -34.06 -0.60 16.55
N TRP A 173 -34.26 0.43 15.71
CA TRP A 173 -33.75 1.77 15.99
C TRP A 173 -34.36 2.38 17.26
N GLN A 174 -35.68 2.24 17.47
CA GLN A 174 -36.37 2.75 18.67
C GLN A 174 -35.86 2.07 19.94
N GLU A 175 -35.62 0.76 19.87
CA GLU A 175 -35.08 -0.01 20.99
C GLU A 175 -33.66 0.40 21.29
N LEU A 176 -32.76 0.45 20.26
CA LEU A 176 -31.35 0.82 20.39
C LEU A 176 -31.20 2.19 21.03
N LEU A 177 -31.88 3.20 20.50
CA LEU A 177 -31.77 4.59 20.95
C LEU A 177 -32.68 4.93 22.12
N LYS A 178 -33.46 3.96 22.62
CA LYS A 178 -34.44 4.13 23.71
C LYS A 178 -35.45 5.25 23.44
N ILE A 179 -35.87 5.41 22.17
CA ILE A 179 -36.81 6.46 21.75
C ILE A 179 -38.23 6.01 22.04
N LYS A 180 -38.95 6.80 22.86
CA LYS A 180 -40.36 6.59 23.11
C LYS A 180 -41.19 7.51 22.20
N LYS A 181 -42.15 6.94 21.47
CA LYS A 181 -43.17 7.75 20.79
C LYS A 181 -43.97 8.48 21.85
N SER A 182 -43.97 9.82 21.84
CA SER A 182 -44.68 10.62 22.81
C SER A 182 -46.21 10.40 22.66
N ALA A 183 -46.89 10.09 23.75
CA ALA A 183 -48.35 9.95 23.79
C ALA A 183 -49.07 11.30 23.55
N LYS A 184 -48.44 12.45 23.90
CA LYS A 184 -48.89 13.81 23.58
C LYS A 184 -48.04 14.37 22.45
N LYS A 185 -48.50 14.12 21.23
CA LYS A 185 -47.73 14.52 20.03
C LYS A 185 -48.03 15.98 19.69
N GLU A 186 -47.08 16.88 19.95
CA GLU A 186 -47.07 18.16 19.28
C GLU A 186 -46.75 17.87 17.79
N LYS A 187 -47.76 18.09 16.92
CA LYS A 187 -47.59 17.92 15.48
C LYS A 187 -46.74 19.05 14.91
N TYR A 188 -45.71 18.73 14.12
CA TYR A 188 -44.81 19.70 13.50
C TYR A 188 -44.25 19.21 12.19
N ILE A 189 -43.73 20.15 11.39
CA ILE A 189 -42.96 19.90 10.21
C ILE A 189 -41.50 19.98 10.61
N LEU A 190 -40.68 18.95 10.30
CA LEU A 190 -39.22 18.96 10.52
C LEU A 190 -38.51 19.35 9.23
N CYS A 191 -37.63 20.36 9.32
CA CYS A 191 -36.78 20.78 8.23
C CYS A 191 -35.32 20.44 8.52
N TYR A 192 -34.68 19.71 7.59
CA TYR A 192 -33.28 19.35 7.65
C TYR A 192 -32.63 19.47 6.25
N PHE A 193 -31.98 20.61 5.98
CA PHE A 193 -31.36 20.91 4.70
C PHE A 193 -29.86 21.07 4.82
N LEU A 194 -29.11 20.36 3.99
CA LEU A 194 -27.65 20.46 3.89
C LEU A 194 -27.22 21.47 2.81
N GLY A 195 -28.12 21.85 1.90
CA GLY A 195 -27.92 22.84 0.86
C GLY A 195 -28.42 24.24 1.23
N HIS A 196 -28.25 25.19 0.29
CA HIS A 196 -28.56 26.62 0.50
C HIS A 196 -29.70 27.13 -0.36
N ASN A 197 -30.52 26.25 -0.93
CA ASN A 197 -31.53 26.63 -1.90
C ASN A 197 -32.73 27.33 -1.23
N GLU A 198 -32.96 28.63 -1.52
CA GLU A 198 -34.03 29.39 -0.94
C GLU A 198 -35.41 28.98 -1.48
N SER A 199 -35.51 28.36 -2.65
CA SER A 199 -36.77 27.84 -3.17
C SER A 199 -37.35 26.73 -2.31
N HIS A 200 -36.52 25.93 -1.65
CA HIS A 200 -36.97 24.92 -0.70
C HIS A 200 -37.77 25.54 0.46
N TRP A 201 -37.29 26.67 0.98
CA TRP A 201 -37.94 27.38 2.07
C TRP A 201 -39.25 28.04 1.68
N SER A 202 -39.42 28.39 0.41
CA SER A 202 -40.71 28.89 -0.11
C SER A 202 -41.75 27.76 -0.11
N CYS A 203 -41.37 26.57 -0.55
CA CYS A 203 -42.21 25.37 -0.48
C CYS A 203 -42.53 25.00 0.97
N VAL A 204 -41.58 25.05 1.90
CA VAL A 204 -41.81 24.79 3.34
C VAL A 204 -42.87 25.73 3.92
N LYS A 205 -42.84 27.03 3.58
CA LYS A 205 -43.85 27.99 4.03
C LYS A 205 -45.26 27.63 3.54
N GLU A 206 -45.35 27.19 2.30
CA GLU A 206 -46.65 26.78 1.72
C GLU A 206 -47.18 25.51 2.40
N ILE A 207 -46.31 24.50 2.59
CA ILE A 207 -46.64 23.26 3.33
C ILE A 207 -47.11 23.61 4.76
N ALA A 208 -46.38 24.48 5.46
CA ALA A 208 -46.73 24.88 6.82
C ALA A 208 -48.09 25.56 6.93
N ALA A 209 -48.37 26.45 5.96
CA ALA A 209 -49.67 27.12 5.89
C ALA A 209 -50.81 26.14 5.61
N LYS A 210 -50.65 25.19 4.68
CA LYS A 210 -51.69 24.21 4.31
C LYS A 210 -51.94 23.18 5.40
N LEU A 211 -50.90 22.71 6.08
CA LEU A 211 -51.02 21.78 7.19
C LEU A 211 -51.40 22.45 8.53
N ASN A 212 -51.28 23.79 8.59
CA ASN A 212 -51.43 24.56 9.82
C ASN A 212 -50.57 24.03 10.98
N LEU A 213 -49.28 23.73 10.68
CA LEU A 213 -48.33 23.15 11.63
C LEU A 213 -47.11 24.06 11.85
N PRO A 214 -46.58 24.08 13.08
CA PRO A 214 -45.30 24.76 13.33
C PRO A 214 -44.14 24.06 12.65
N VAL A 215 -43.10 24.84 12.29
CA VAL A 215 -41.87 24.35 11.66
C VAL A 215 -40.78 24.25 12.70
N LYS A 216 -40.15 23.09 12.84
CA LYS A 216 -38.94 22.86 13.59
C LYS A 216 -37.74 22.72 12.61
N ILE A 217 -36.65 23.37 12.90
CA ILE A 217 -35.48 23.50 12.00
C ILE A 217 -34.27 22.96 12.71
N ILE A 218 -33.62 21.96 12.13
CA ILE A 218 -32.26 21.53 12.51
C ILE A 218 -31.26 22.38 11.69
N PRO A 219 -30.53 23.31 12.31
CA PRO A 219 -29.66 24.23 11.58
C PRO A 219 -28.40 23.51 11.13
N THR A 220 -28.05 23.64 9.86
CA THR A 220 -26.77 23.17 9.29
C THR A 220 -25.84 24.33 8.95
N HIS A 221 -26.37 25.53 8.84
CA HIS A 221 -25.65 26.76 8.54
C HIS A 221 -26.06 27.92 9.49
N LYS A 222 -25.18 28.87 9.72
CA LYS A 222 -25.45 30.01 10.61
C LYS A 222 -26.66 30.82 10.19
N LYS A 223 -26.98 30.88 8.89
CA LYS A 223 -28.17 31.58 8.40
C LYS A 223 -29.48 30.93 8.82
N ASP A 224 -29.47 29.62 9.11
CA ASP A 224 -30.67 28.89 9.52
C ASP A 224 -31.16 29.32 10.88
N LEU A 225 -30.27 29.88 11.73
CA LEU A 225 -30.63 30.46 13.03
C LEU A 225 -31.58 31.65 12.94
N LYS A 226 -31.71 32.28 11.75
CA LYS A 226 -32.56 33.45 11.49
C LYS A 226 -33.86 33.08 10.76
N ARG A 227 -34.11 31.80 10.49
CA ARG A 227 -35.31 31.33 9.79
C ARG A 227 -36.55 31.45 10.67
N LYS A 228 -37.70 31.67 10.05
CA LYS A 228 -39.01 31.59 10.76
C LYS A 228 -39.32 30.13 11.10
N GLY A 229 -39.50 29.86 12.41
CA GLY A 229 -39.72 28.54 12.98
C GLY A 229 -38.97 28.36 14.28
N THR A 230 -39.13 27.22 14.92
CA THR A 230 -38.37 26.87 16.11
C THR A 230 -37.09 26.19 15.69
N VAL A 231 -35.96 26.91 15.85
CA VAL A 231 -34.62 26.37 15.59
C VAL A 231 -34.18 25.52 16.76
N ILE A 232 -33.83 24.26 16.50
CA ILE A 232 -33.34 23.31 17.50
C ILE A 232 -31.84 23.12 17.27
N ALA A 233 -31.05 23.77 18.10
CA ALA A 233 -29.61 23.68 18.09
C ALA A 233 -29.10 22.43 18.83
N GLY A 234 -27.86 22.02 18.60
CA GLY A 234 -27.23 20.94 19.35
C GLY A 234 -27.85 19.55 19.13
N VAL A 235 -28.38 19.27 17.94
CA VAL A 235 -29.03 18.01 17.60
C VAL A 235 -28.02 16.93 17.27
N GLY A 236 -27.76 15.99 18.17
CA GLY A 236 -26.94 14.80 17.94
C GLY A 236 -27.71 13.68 17.21
N PRO A 237 -27.09 12.50 16.98
CA PRO A 237 -27.72 11.40 16.23
C PRO A 237 -29.01 10.88 16.86
N ARG A 238 -29.05 10.80 18.19
CA ARG A 238 -30.25 10.35 18.94
C ARG A 238 -31.38 11.36 18.81
N GLU A 239 -31.09 12.64 19.07
CA GLU A 239 -32.08 13.74 19.00
C GLU A 239 -32.61 13.91 17.57
N PHE A 240 -31.74 13.76 16.56
CA PHE A 240 -32.15 13.77 15.15
C PHE A 240 -33.18 12.70 14.88
N THR A 241 -32.94 11.47 15.31
CA THR A 241 -33.86 10.35 15.10
C THR A 241 -35.17 10.58 15.87
N GLU A 242 -35.11 11.06 17.12
CA GLU A 242 -36.29 11.36 17.93
C GLU A 242 -37.15 12.46 17.31
N LEU A 243 -36.54 13.54 16.83
CA LEU A 243 -37.26 14.62 16.13
C LEU A 243 -37.90 14.11 14.84
N LEU A 244 -37.21 13.27 14.07
CA LEU A 244 -37.75 12.74 12.83
C LEU A 244 -38.93 11.79 13.07
N VAL A 245 -38.81 10.87 14.03
CA VAL A 245 -39.86 9.88 14.38
C VAL A 245 -41.17 10.56 14.89
N ASN A 246 -41.04 11.71 15.55
CA ASN A 246 -42.13 12.47 16.10
C ASN A 246 -42.68 13.56 15.17
N ALA A 247 -42.06 13.80 14.00
CA ALA A 247 -42.55 14.73 13.01
C ALA A 247 -43.82 14.22 12.33
N GLU A 248 -44.71 15.13 11.98
CA GLU A 248 -45.89 14.84 11.10
C GLU A 248 -45.48 14.80 9.65
N PHE A 249 -44.54 15.68 9.28
CA PHE A 249 -44.02 15.81 7.93
C PHE A 249 -42.56 16.22 7.93
N VAL A 250 -41.75 15.69 7.00
CA VAL A 250 -40.31 16.01 6.89
C VAL A 250 -40.00 16.67 5.55
N CYS A 251 -39.31 17.80 5.59
CA CYS A 251 -38.77 18.50 4.42
C CYS A 251 -37.22 18.37 4.45
N THR A 252 -36.62 17.73 3.43
CA THR A 252 -35.18 17.47 3.47
C THR A 252 -34.53 17.36 2.07
N ASP A 253 -33.26 17.78 1.95
CA ASP A 253 -32.39 17.51 0.81
C ASP A 253 -31.23 16.55 1.22
N SER A 254 -31.36 15.95 2.40
CA SER A 254 -30.38 14.99 2.94
C SER A 254 -30.76 13.56 2.59
N PHE A 255 -29.80 12.80 2.09
CA PHE A 255 -29.98 11.35 1.92
C PHE A 255 -30.45 10.65 3.21
N HIS A 256 -29.81 10.96 4.35
CA HIS A 256 -30.19 10.37 5.63
C HIS A 256 -31.56 10.84 6.12
N GLY A 257 -31.95 12.10 5.83
CA GLY A 257 -33.29 12.58 6.08
C GLY A 257 -34.34 11.75 5.35
N VAL A 258 -34.10 11.46 4.07
CA VAL A 258 -34.97 10.58 3.26
C VAL A 258 -34.96 9.15 3.77
N ALA A 259 -33.79 8.58 4.03
CA ALA A 259 -33.62 7.19 4.48
C ALA A 259 -34.37 6.93 5.80
N PHE A 260 -34.22 7.80 6.79
CA PHE A 260 -34.93 7.69 8.06
C PHE A 260 -36.45 7.94 7.93
N SER A 261 -36.87 8.89 7.07
CA SER A 261 -38.29 9.10 6.79
C SER A 261 -38.97 7.84 6.22
N LEU A 262 -38.29 7.18 5.26
CA LEU A 262 -38.73 5.90 4.71
C LEU A 262 -38.80 4.81 5.80
N ASN A 263 -37.72 4.71 6.58
CA ASN A 263 -37.57 3.66 7.60
C ASN A 263 -38.64 3.76 8.71
N PHE A 264 -38.96 4.99 9.13
CA PHE A 264 -39.95 5.26 10.19
C PHE A 264 -41.39 5.49 9.70
N ASN A 265 -41.58 5.44 8.38
CA ASN A 265 -42.89 5.70 7.74
C ASN A 265 -43.42 7.10 8.10
N VAL A 266 -42.59 8.12 8.01
CA VAL A 266 -42.96 9.51 8.20
C VAL A 266 -43.20 10.15 6.84
N ASN A 267 -44.30 10.85 6.64
CA ASN A 267 -44.54 11.59 5.41
C ASN A 267 -43.43 12.61 5.16
N PHE A 268 -42.94 12.69 3.93
CA PHE A 268 -41.83 13.57 3.61
C PHE A 268 -41.89 14.09 2.18
N ILE A 269 -41.12 15.14 1.94
CA ILE A 269 -40.74 15.63 0.61
C ILE A 269 -39.23 15.74 0.54
N ALA A 270 -38.67 15.16 -0.51
CA ALA A 270 -37.22 15.21 -0.80
C ALA A 270 -36.93 16.28 -1.83
N PHE A 271 -35.92 17.09 -1.58
CA PHE A 271 -35.46 18.16 -2.49
C PHE A 271 -34.11 17.82 -3.15
N LYS A 272 -33.93 18.37 -4.34
CA LYS A 272 -32.62 18.33 -5.01
C LYS A 272 -31.68 19.33 -4.35
N ARG A 273 -30.52 18.86 -3.92
CA ARG A 273 -29.50 19.71 -3.31
C ARG A 273 -28.67 20.46 -4.35
N PHE A 274 -28.41 19.82 -5.49
CA PHE A 274 -27.62 20.33 -6.60
C PHE A 274 -28.46 20.43 -7.87
N GLU A 275 -28.04 21.26 -8.82
CA GLU A 275 -28.58 21.21 -10.17
C GLU A 275 -28.16 19.89 -10.85
N ASP A 276 -29.04 19.29 -11.66
CA ASP A 276 -28.73 18.03 -12.34
C ASP A 276 -27.57 18.14 -13.34
N LYS A 277 -27.29 19.36 -13.84
CA LYS A 277 -26.16 19.68 -14.72
C LYS A 277 -24.83 19.83 -13.97
N ASP A 278 -24.88 19.91 -12.66
CA ASP A 278 -23.66 20.02 -11.86
C ASP A 278 -22.93 18.68 -11.87
N LYS A 279 -21.71 18.68 -12.38
CA LYS A 279 -20.87 17.50 -12.44
C LYS A 279 -20.52 16.90 -11.08
N TYR A 280 -20.57 17.72 -10.03
CA TYR A 280 -20.39 17.31 -8.64
C TYR A 280 -21.73 17.02 -7.94
N SER A 281 -22.82 16.91 -8.72
CA SER A 281 -24.15 16.59 -8.18
C SER A 281 -24.13 15.25 -7.46
N GLN A 282 -24.62 15.28 -6.23
CA GLN A 282 -24.78 14.13 -5.36
C GLN A 282 -26.24 13.69 -5.24
N ASN A 283 -27.11 14.20 -6.09
CA ASN A 283 -28.55 13.89 -6.09
C ASN A 283 -28.83 12.41 -6.41
N SER A 284 -27.91 11.74 -7.11
CA SER A 284 -28.04 10.31 -7.47
C SER A 284 -28.38 9.42 -6.30
N ARG A 285 -27.90 9.74 -5.08
CA ARG A 285 -28.18 8.97 -3.87
C ARG A 285 -29.65 9.03 -3.48
N ILE A 286 -30.26 10.23 -3.55
CA ILE A 286 -31.69 10.45 -3.28
C ILE A 286 -32.51 9.78 -4.38
N TYR A 287 -32.12 9.94 -5.65
CA TYR A 287 -32.82 9.30 -6.77
C TYR A 287 -32.78 7.78 -6.63
N ASN A 288 -31.62 7.22 -6.28
CA ASN A 288 -31.47 5.78 -6.15
C ASN A 288 -32.39 5.21 -5.06
N ILE A 289 -32.43 5.80 -3.86
CA ILE A 289 -33.26 5.29 -2.77
C ILE A 289 -34.75 5.46 -3.05
N LEU A 290 -35.18 6.59 -3.63
CA LEU A 290 -36.56 6.83 -4.01
C LEU A 290 -37.00 5.89 -5.14
N HIS A 291 -36.15 5.63 -6.13
CA HIS A 291 -36.44 4.67 -7.20
C HIS A 291 -36.51 3.23 -6.66
N LEU A 292 -35.53 2.84 -5.83
CA LEU A 292 -35.50 1.52 -5.20
C LEU A 292 -36.78 1.23 -4.42
N THR A 293 -37.26 2.19 -3.63
CA THR A 293 -38.40 2.05 -2.76
C THR A 293 -39.73 2.38 -3.45
N LYS A 294 -39.71 2.71 -4.74
CA LYS A 294 -40.84 3.16 -5.56
C LYS A 294 -41.54 4.40 -4.99
N MET A 295 -40.77 5.30 -4.36
CA MET A 295 -41.23 6.54 -3.74
C MET A 295 -40.83 7.80 -4.53
N GLY A 296 -40.63 7.66 -5.85
CA GLY A 296 -40.25 8.78 -6.74
C GLY A 296 -41.25 9.95 -6.73
N ASN A 297 -42.50 9.71 -6.37
CA ASN A 297 -43.53 10.74 -6.15
C ASN A 297 -43.19 11.70 -4.98
N ARG A 298 -42.24 11.35 -4.12
CA ARG A 298 -41.80 12.19 -2.99
C ARG A 298 -40.64 13.14 -3.35
N LEU A 299 -40.11 13.08 -4.58
CA LEU A 299 -39.15 14.05 -5.06
C LEU A 299 -39.88 15.36 -5.48
N PHE A 300 -39.45 16.46 -4.91
CA PHE A 300 -40.03 17.78 -5.23
C PHE A 300 -39.86 18.13 -6.71
N ASP A 301 -40.95 18.45 -7.37
CA ASP A 301 -41.05 18.98 -8.71
C ASP A 301 -41.77 20.34 -8.63
N PRO A 302 -41.13 21.46 -8.97
CA PRO A 302 -41.78 22.81 -8.88
C PRO A 302 -42.99 22.97 -9.81
N LYS A 303 -43.21 22.04 -10.73
CA LYS A 303 -44.38 22.05 -11.63
C LYS A 303 -45.59 21.39 -11.02
N LYS A 304 -45.47 20.69 -9.90
CA LYS A 304 -46.56 20.01 -9.20
C LYS A 304 -47.08 20.86 -8.05
N PRO A 305 -48.41 20.88 -7.81
CA PRO A 305 -48.95 21.55 -6.65
C PRO A 305 -48.47 20.87 -5.35
N VAL A 306 -48.30 21.67 -4.30
CA VAL A 306 -47.80 21.17 -3.00
C VAL A 306 -48.73 20.15 -2.39
N GLU A 307 -50.02 20.26 -2.69
CA GLU A 307 -51.10 19.35 -2.24
C GLU A 307 -50.82 17.88 -2.59
N ASP A 308 -50.19 17.61 -3.72
CA ASP A 308 -49.85 16.25 -4.16
C ASP A 308 -48.92 15.56 -3.17
N TYR A 309 -48.08 16.32 -2.44
CA TYR A 309 -47.17 15.79 -1.45
C TYR A 309 -47.74 15.68 -0.04
N LEU A 310 -48.90 16.32 0.24
CA LEU A 310 -49.51 16.33 1.57
C LEU A 310 -50.42 15.15 1.82
N GLN A 311 -50.74 14.39 0.79
CA GLN A 311 -51.55 13.17 0.95
C GLN A 311 -50.80 12.13 1.80
N GLU A 312 -51.51 11.40 2.62
CA GLU A 312 -50.96 10.32 3.44
C GLU A 312 -50.37 9.23 2.54
N GLU A 313 -49.08 8.89 2.75
CA GLU A 313 -48.39 7.93 1.93
C GLU A 313 -48.53 6.51 2.46
N ASN A 314 -48.72 5.56 1.55
CA ASN A 314 -48.74 4.15 1.89
C ASN A 314 -47.36 3.52 1.77
N PHE A 315 -46.69 3.32 2.88
CA PHE A 315 -45.33 2.77 2.95
C PHE A 315 -45.29 1.22 2.83
N SER A 316 -46.38 0.51 2.66
CA SER A 316 -46.41 -0.98 2.69
C SER A 316 -45.49 -1.58 1.64
N ASN A 317 -45.53 -1.09 0.39
CA ASN A 317 -44.67 -1.54 -0.69
C ASN A 317 -43.18 -1.20 -0.45
N SER A 318 -42.92 0.03 -0.03
CA SER A 318 -41.55 0.48 0.32
C SER A 318 -40.97 -0.37 1.45
N ASN A 319 -41.75 -0.67 2.49
CA ASN A 319 -41.34 -1.54 3.60
C ASN A 319 -41.01 -2.98 3.15
N SER A 320 -41.83 -3.54 2.25
CA SER A 320 -41.57 -4.88 1.68
C SER A 320 -40.20 -4.90 0.93
N ILE A 321 -39.99 -3.91 0.09
CA ILE A 321 -38.72 -3.77 -0.67
C ILE A 321 -37.52 -3.58 0.28
N LEU A 322 -37.63 -2.68 1.26
CA LEU A 322 -36.59 -2.47 2.25
C LEU A 322 -36.27 -3.75 3.02
N ASN A 323 -37.27 -4.56 3.40
CA ASN A 323 -37.05 -5.82 4.10
C ASN A 323 -36.33 -6.86 3.25
N GLU A 324 -36.65 -6.94 1.96
CA GLU A 324 -35.92 -7.80 1.01
C GLU A 324 -34.45 -7.37 0.89
N TYR A 325 -34.21 -6.08 0.69
CA TYR A 325 -32.85 -5.55 0.58
C TYR A 325 -32.08 -5.60 1.89
N ARG A 326 -32.71 -5.49 3.07
CA ARG A 326 -32.09 -5.76 4.38
C ARG A 326 -31.53 -7.19 4.43
N LYS A 327 -32.36 -8.18 4.08
CA LYS A 327 -31.95 -9.59 4.05
C LYS A 327 -30.74 -9.76 3.11
N LYS A 328 -30.83 -9.25 1.88
CA LYS A 328 -29.75 -9.32 0.90
C LYS A 328 -28.46 -8.66 1.42
N SER A 329 -28.57 -7.49 2.03
CA SER A 329 -27.42 -6.73 2.55
C SER A 329 -26.77 -7.43 3.74
N LEU A 330 -27.58 -7.98 4.66
CA LEU A 330 -27.08 -8.74 5.80
C LEU A 330 -26.47 -10.07 5.39
N THR A 331 -27.04 -10.75 4.38
CA THR A 331 -26.45 -11.96 3.80
C THR A 331 -25.10 -11.66 3.18
N TYR A 332 -24.99 -10.61 2.35
CA TYR A 332 -23.69 -10.19 1.78
C TYR A 332 -22.65 -9.94 2.86
N LEU A 333 -23.00 -9.16 3.89
CA LEU A 333 -22.05 -8.82 4.97
C LEU A 333 -21.66 -10.08 5.77
N LYS A 334 -22.60 -10.97 6.02
CA LYS A 334 -22.36 -12.23 6.69
C LYS A 334 -21.45 -13.14 5.87
N ASP A 335 -21.74 -13.33 4.58
CA ASP A 335 -20.94 -14.18 3.69
C ASP A 335 -19.51 -13.63 3.55
N ALA A 336 -19.35 -12.30 3.45
CA ALA A 336 -18.04 -11.67 3.43
C ALA A 336 -17.26 -11.90 4.72
N LEU A 337 -17.90 -11.82 5.89
CA LEU A 337 -17.27 -12.03 7.20
C LEU A 337 -17.06 -13.53 7.50
N ASP A 338 -18.02 -14.40 7.18
CA ASP A 338 -17.90 -15.85 7.39
C ASP A 338 -16.83 -16.45 6.47
N SER A 339 -16.65 -15.92 5.24
CA SER A 339 -15.54 -16.31 4.38
C SER A 339 -14.17 -15.97 4.98
N VAL A 340 -14.11 -14.93 5.84
CA VAL A 340 -12.92 -14.62 6.63
C VAL A 340 -12.64 -15.73 7.64
N ALA A 341 -13.65 -16.19 8.37
CA ALA A 341 -13.50 -17.29 9.33
C ALA A 341 -13.08 -18.59 8.65
N SER A 342 -13.71 -18.97 7.54
CA SER A 342 -13.30 -20.12 6.73
C SER A 342 -11.91 -19.98 6.12
N TYR A 343 -11.47 -18.74 5.83
CA TYR A 343 -10.12 -18.47 5.34
C TYR A 343 -9.08 -18.59 6.48
N CYS A 344 -9.41 -18.16 7.70
CA CYS A 344 -8.54 -18.35 8.87
C CYS A 344 -8.35 -19.84 9.20
N ASP A 345 -9.39 -20.65 9.04
CA ASP A 345 -9.32 -22.11 9.21
C ASP A 345 -8.68 -22.83 8.00
N ALA A 346 -8.88 -22.32 6.78
CA ALA A 346 -8.20 -22.79 5.56
C ALA A 346 -6.79 -22.18 5.40
N GLY A 347 -6.39 -21.27 6.27
CA GLY A 347 -5.28 -20.33 6.20
C GLY A 347 -3.87 -20.92 6.25
N GLN A 348 -3.66 -22.08 5.65
CA GLN A 348 -2.33 -22.70 5.56
C GLN A 348 -1.63 -22.47 4.23
N ILE A 349 -2.30 -21.96 3.21
CA ILE A 349 -1.66 -21.60 1.93
C ILE A 349 -1.14 -20.16 2.00
N LEU A 350 0.12 -19.94 1.59
CA LEU A 350 0.62 -18.59 1.30
C LEU A 350 -0.15 -18.03 0.10
N PRO A 351 -0.91 -16.94 0.24
CA PRO A 351 -1.38 -16.24 -0.95
C PRO A 351 -0.15 -15.76 -1.72
N ILE A 352 -0.24 -15.69 -3.06
CA ILE A 352 0.72 -14.95 -3.88
C ILE A 352 0.63 -13.50 -3.43
N THR A 353 1.49 -13.10 -2.52
CA THR A 353 1.48 -11.75 -1.95
C THR A 353 2.43 -10.88 -2.77
N ASN A 354 2.13 -9.60 -2.87
CA ASN A 354 3.06 -8.60 -3.42
C ASN A 354 4.40 -8.58 -2.66
N THR A 355 4.48 -9.26 -1.50
CA THR A 355 5.68 -9.42 -0.68
C THR A 355 6.56 -10.60 -1.09
N CYS A 356 6.16 -11.44 -2.07
CA CYS A 356 7.00 -12.55 -2.54
C CYS A 356 8.33 -12.02 -3.09
N CYS A 357 9.47 -12.50 -2.55
CA CYS A 357 10.81 -12.16 -3.03
C CYS A 357 11.39 -13.19 -4.02
N GLY A 358 10.65 -14.23 -4.40
CA GLY A 358 11.09 -15.25 -5.35
C GLY A 358 12.22 -16.15 -4.84
N CYS A 359 12.40 -16.30 -3.53
CA CYS A 359 13.50 -17.06 -2.92
C CYS A 359 13.43 -18.58 -3.16
N GLY A 360 12.26 -19.14 -3.51
CA GLY A 360 12.10 -20.56 -3.84
C GLY A 360 11.89 -21.50 -2.65
N ALA A 361 11.96 -21.03 -1.40
CA ALA A 361 11.81 -21.91 -0.22
C ALA A 361 10.48 -22.65 -0.20
N CYS A 362 9.38 -22.00 -0.53
CA CYS A 362 8.05 -22.60 -0.60
C CYS A 362 7.95 -23.70 -1.68
N SER A 363 8.63 -23.50 -2.82
CA SER A 363 8.73 -24.52 -3.88
C SER A 363 9.54 -25.74 -3.44
N ALA A 364 10.70 -25.49 -2.81
CA ALA A 364 11.63 -26.53 -2.38
C ALA A 364 11.04 -27.45 -1.29
N ILE A 365 10.20 -26.91 -0.38
CA ILE A 365 9.61 -27.70 0.69
C ILE A 365 8.31 -28.42 0.28
N CYS A 366 7.72 -28.06 -0.88
CA CYS A 366 6.43 -28.59 -1.31
C CYS A 366 6.54 -30.00 -1.87
N LYS A 367 6.23 -31.02 -1.07
CA LYS A 367 6.24 -32.44 -1.48
C LYS A 367 5.25 -32.78 -2.59
N GLN A 368 4.24 -31.92 -2.82
CA GLN A 368 3.24 -32.12 -3.88
C GLN A 368 3.62 -31.44 -5.19
N ASN A 369 4.77 -30.76 -5.27
CA ASN A 369 5.18 -29.95 -6.43
C ASN A 369 4.07 -28.97 -6.88
N ALA A 370 3.29 -28.46 -5.93
CA ALA A 370 2.21 -27.52 -6.15
C ALA A 370 2.69 -26.08 -6.31
N ILE A 371 3.99 -25.81 -6.15
CA ILE A 371 4.56 -24.46 -6.21
C ILE A 371 5.77 -24.49 -7.14
N LYS A 372 5.80 -23.54 -8.09
CA LYS A 372 6.94 -23.31 -8.99
C LYS A 372 7.40 -21.85 -8.88
N ILE A 373 8.68 -21.61 -9.13
CA ILE A 373 9.21 -20.26 -9.26
C ILE A 373 9.28 -19.92 -10.73
N VAL A 374 8.52 -18.91 -11.13
CA VAL A 374 8.42 -18.43 -12.51
C VAL A 374 8.59 -16.92 -12.57
N LYS A 375 8.92 -16.37 -13.75
CA LYS A 375 8.87 -14.93 -13.96
C LYS A 375 7.44 -14.47 -14.18
N ASN A 376 6.99 -13.49 -13.38
CA ASN A 376 5.70 -12.84 -13.57
C ASN A 376 5.74 -11.86 -14.77
N LYS A 377 4.58 -11.26 -15.09
CA LYS A 377 4.46 -10.28 -16.20
C LYS A 377 5.36 -9.05 -16.05
N ASN A 378 5.75 -8.70 -14.81
CA ASN A 378 6.62 -7.57 -14.52
C ASN A 378 8.12 -7.94 -14.56
N GLY A 379 8.46 -9.19 -14.92
CA GLY A 379 9.83 -9.65 -15.05
C GLY A 379 10.52 -9.97 -13.72
N PHE A 380 9.79 -10.42 -12.70
CA PHE A 380 10.34 -10.87 -11.44
C PHE A 380 10.07 -12.35 -11.20
N TYR A 381 11.05 -13.07 -10.67
CA TYR A 381 10.83 -14.41 -10.15
C TYR A 381 9.88 -14.37 -8.96
N GLN A 382 8.84 -15.21 -9.03
CA GLN A 382 7.77 -15.25 -8.03
C GLN A 382 7.22 -16.69 -7.95
N ALA A 383 6.66 -17.04 -6.78
CA ALA A 383 5.97 -18.31 -6.61
C ALA A 383 4.66 -18.32 -7.41
N ASP A 384 4.44 -19.39 -8.18
CA ASP A 384 3.20 -19.73 -8.87
C ASP A 384 2.62 -20.99 -8.27
N TYR A 385 1.30 -21.02 -8.01
CA TYR A 385 0.63 -22.07 -7.24
C TYR A 385 -0.35 -22.85 -8.07
N ASP A 386 -0.18 -24.18 -8.12
CA ASP A 386 -1.17 -25.11 -8.62
C ASP A 386 -2.07 -25.59 -7.47
N PHE A 387 -3.17 -24.87 -7.26
CA PHE A 387 -4.12 -25.18 -6.19
C PHE A 387 -4.79 -26.56 -6.33
N LYS A 388 -4.76 -27.20 -7.51
CA LYS A 388 -5.30 -28.55 -7.70
C LYS A 388 -4.40 -29.61 -7.09
N LYS A 389 -3.10 -29.34 -6.98
CA LYS A 389 -2.13 -30.25 -6.35
C LYS A 389 -1.93 -29.96 -4.85
N CYS A 390 -2.37 -28.81 -4.39
CA CYS A 390 -2.15 -28.39 -3.01
C CYS A 390 -3.04 -29.17 -2.04
N ILE A 391 -2.42 -29.80 -1.04
CA ILE A 391 -3.10 -30.52 0.06
C ILE A 391 -3.24 -29.68 1.34
N ASN A 392 -2.98 -28.40 1.29
CA ASN A 392 -3.15 -27.46 2.37
C ASN A 392 -2.33 -27.74 3.65
N CYS A 393 -1.14 -28.32 3.51
CA CYS A 393 -0.31 -28.74 4.66
C CYS A 393 0.42 -27.60 5.39
N GLY A 394 0.41 -26.35 4.87
CA GLY A 394 1.00 -25.17 5.50
C GLY A 394 2.53 -25.05 5.47
N GLN A 395 3.28 -26.07 5.05
CA GLN A 395 4.74 -26.08 5.13
C GLN A 395 5.41 -24.92 4.38
N CYS A 396 4.81 -24.47 3.28
CA CYS A 396 5.28 -23.33 2.50
C CYS A 396 5.24 -22.02 3.31
N LYS A 397 4.26 -21.87 4.22
CA LYS A 397 4.13 -20.71 5.11
C LYS A 397 5.23 -20.69 6.16
N GLU A 398 5.57 -21.84 6.75
CA GLU A 398 6.60 -21.96 7.78
C GLU A 398 7.99 -21.50 7.29
N VAL A 399 8.32 -21.75 6.01
CA VAL A 399 9.63 -21.40 5.44
C VAL A 399 9.65 -20.06 4.70
N CYS A 400 8.51 -19.37 4.61
CA CYS A 400 8.45 -18.07 3.94
C CYS A 400 9.08 -16.96 4.80
N PRO A 401 10.04 -16.19 4.29
CA PRO A 401 10.67 -15.12 5.06
C PRO A 401 9.73 -13.95 5.38
N PHE A 402 8.55 -13.87 4.73
CA PHE A 402 7.55 -12.83 4.94
C PHE A 402 6.29 -13.30 5.67
N SER A 403 6.23 -14.55 6.13
CA SER A 403 5.04 -15.08 6.80
C SER A 403 4.89 -14.66 8.26
N GLU A 404 6.00 -14.43 8.97
CA GLU A 404 6.04 -14.02 10.37
C GLU A 404 7.27 -13.16 10.67
N LYS A 405 7.18 -12.27 11.68
CA LYS A 405 8.29 -11.39 12.09
C LYS A 405 9.24 -12.12 13.04
N GLU A 406 10.04 -13.05 12.54
CA GLU A 406 11.09 -13.71 13.34
C GLU A 406 12.51 -13.21 13.05
N ALA A 407 12.68 -12.13 12.28
CA ALA A 407 14.01 -11.58 12.05
C ALA A 407 14.45 -10.75 13.26
N THR A 408 15.61 -11.07 13.83
CA THR A 408 16.22 -10.32 14.92
C THR A 408 16.58 -8.92 14.42
N GLU A 409 16.19 -7.88 15.15
CA GLU A 409 16.66 -6.52 14.86
C GLU A 409 18.18 -6.46 15.03
N ILE A 410 18.85 -5.71 14.16
CA ILE A 410 20.28 -5.43 14.32
C ILE A 410 20.42 -4.60 15.60
N ASP A 411 20.91 -5.19 16.68
CA ASP A 411 21.17 -4.46 17.91
C ASP A 411 22.51 -3.74 17.81
N ILE A 412 22.44 -2.42 17.53
CA ILE A 412 23.60 -1.54 17.42
C ILE A 412 24.49 -1.58 18.67
N LYS A 413 23.96 -1.95 19.83
CA LYS A 413 24.72 -1.99 21.08
C LYS A 413 25.51 -3.28 21.27
N VAL A 414 25.09 -4.35 20.60
CA VAL A 414 25.64 -5.70 20.75
C VAL A 414 26.44 -6.12 19.50
N ASP A 415 25.93 -5.76 18.31
CA ASP A 415 26.58 -6.11 17.05
C ASP A 415 27.86 -5.30 16.83
N LYS A 416 28.90 -5.98 16.34
CA LYS A 416 30.19 -5.35 16.03
C LYS A 416 30.32 -5.05 14.55
N LEU A 417 30.72 -3.82 14.24
CA LEU A 417 30.96 -3.34 12.87
C LEU A 417 32.45 -3.24 12.58
N TYR A 418 32.84 -3.73 11.41
CA TYR A 418 34.22 -3.75 10.96
C TYR A 418 34.36 -3.16 9.55
N ALA A 419 35.48 -2.48 9.32
CA ALA A 419 36.00 -2.22 8.00
C ALA A 419 36.99 -3.34 7.63
N VAL A 420 36.72 -4.04 6.54
CA VAL A 420 37.46 -5.24 6.14
C VAL A 420 37.96 -5.10 4.70
N LYS A 421 39.24 -5.47 4.47
CA LYS A 421 39.87 -5.40 3.16
C LYS A 421 40.75 -6.62 2.96
N SER A 422 40.62 -7.29 1.81
CA SER A 422 41.51 -8.39 1.42
C SER A 422 42.96 -7.91 1.24
N ASN A 423 43.91 -8.73 1.63
CA ASN A 423 45.32 -8.53 1.38
C ASN A 423 45.77 -9.01 -0.04
N ASP A 424 44.91 -9.76 -0.73
CA ASP A 424 45.14 -10.24 -2.09
C ASP A 424 44.67 -9.20 -3.12
N ALA A 425 45.60 -8.64 -3.87
CA ALA A 425 45.32 -7.64 -4.92
C ALA A 425 44.42 -8.20 -6.03
N SER A 426 44.51 -9.50 -6.33
CA SER A 426 43.67 -10.16 -7.35
C SER A 426 42.21 -10.23 -6.90
N VAL A 427 41.96 -10.50 -5.62
CA VAL A 427 40.62 -10.47 -5.00
C VAL A 427 40.07 -9.06 -5.02
N LEU A 428 40.88 -8.07 -4.63
CA LEU A 428 40.46 -6.67 -4.65
C LEU A 428 40.05 -6.21 -6.07
N LYS A 429 40.81 -6.60 -7.08
CA LYS A 429 40.51 -6.23 -8.48
C LYS A 429 39.15 -6.79 -8.95
N LYS A 430 38.87 -8.05 -8.64
CA LYS A 430 37.64 -8.74 -9.09
C LYS A 430 36.41 -8.42 -8.25
N SER A 431 36.55 -7.87 -7.04
CA SER A 431 35.46 -7.61 -6.11
C SER A 431 34.92 -6.21 -6.25
N SER A 432 33.63 -6.00 -5.95
CA SER A 432 32.99 -4.68 -5.96
C SER A 432 33.46 -3.75 -4.84
N SER A 433 33.93 -4.30 -3.72
CA SER A 433 34.38 -3.56 -2.53
C SER A 433 35.71 -4.12 -2.01
N GLY A 434 35.88 -4.29 -0.71
CA GLY A 434 37.11 -4.78 -0.05
C GLY A 434 37.37 -6.28 -0.19
N GLY A 435 36.59 -7.03 -0.96
CA GLY A 435 36.86 -8.43 -1.30
C GLY A 435 36.40 -9.47 -0.27
N VAL A 436 35.77 -9.07 0.83
CA VAL A 436 35.42 -9.96 1.95
C VAL A 436 34.50 -11.11 1.53
N GLY A 437 33.56 -10.90 0.60
CA GLY A 437 32.66 -11.96 0.12
C GLY A 437 33.42 -13.11 -0.56
N LEU A 438 34.45 -12.80 -1.36
CA LEU A 438 35.29 -13.81 -2.00
C LEU A 438 36.22 -14.50 -1.01
N GLU A 439 36.76 -13.77 -0.02
CA GLU A 439 37.57 -14.37 1.05
C GLU A 439 36.75 -15.31 1.93
N LEU A 440 35.49 -14.98 2.23
CA LEU A 440 34.57 -15.87 2.95
C LEU A 440 34.24 -17.13 2.14
N ALA A 441 34.07 -16.98 0.83
CA ALA A 441 33.82 -18.12 -0.04
C ALA A 441 35.09 -19.06 -0.11
N ARG A 442 36.29 -18.51 -0.20
CA ARG A 442 37.56 -19.26 -0.12
C ARG A 442 37.67 -19.99 1.22
N TYR A 443 37.43 -19.27 2.32
CA TYR A 443 37.38 -19.86 3.67
C TYR A 443 36.43 -21.05 3.75
N GLY A 444 35.23 -20.92 3.17
CA GLY A 444 34.25 -22.01 3.13
C GLY A 444 34.84 -23.27 2.47
N LEU A 445 35.39 -23.14 1.26
CA LEU A 445 35.95 -24.28 0.53
C LEU A 445 37.16 -24.90 1.25
N GLU A 446 38.05 -24.09 1.82
CA GLU A 446 39.24 -24.53 2.57
C GLU A 446 38.89 -25.27 3.85
N ASN A 447 37.69 -24.98 4.43
CA ASN A 447 37.20 -25.62 5.66
C ASN A 447 36.12 -26.68 5.39
N ASN A 448 36.06 -27.23 4.16
CA ASN A 448 35.15 -28.27 3.72
C ASN A 448 33.66 -27.88 3.83
N TYR A 449 33.33 -26.61 3.58
CA TYR A 449 31.97 -26.17 3.32
C TYR A 449 31.71 -26.13 1.83
N ASP A 450 30.55 -26.61 1.39
CA ASP A 450 30.04 -26.23 0.08
C ASP A 450 29.71 -24.73 0.10
N VAL A 451 29.89 -24.02 -1.00
CA VAL A 451 29.64 -22.58 -1.06
C VAL A 451 28.52 -22.29 -2.07
N TYR A 452 27.48 -21.65 -1.59
CA TYR A 452 26.39 -21.13 -2.42
C TYR A 452 26.53 -19.61 -2.59
N GLY A 453 26.52 -19.14 -3.85
CA GLY A 453 26.62 -17.72 -4.15
C GLY A 453 26.06 -17.37 -5.52
N CYS A 454 25.94 -16.07 -5.79
CA CYS A 454 25.37 -15.57 -7.02
C CYS A 454 26.39 -15.39 -8.13
N ARG A 455 26.14 -15.97 -9.32
CA ARG A 455 26.89 -15.70 -10.56
C ARG A 455 26.02 -15.01 -11.61
N TYR A 456 26.62 -14.49 -12.66
CA TYR A 456 25.93 -14.07 -13.87
C TYR A 456 25.97 -15.21 -14.89
N ASN A 457 24.79 -15.63 -15.37
CA ASN A 457 24.64 -16.61 -16.44
C ASN A 457 24.60 -15.89 -17.78
N TYR A 458 25.68 -15.93 -18.53
CA TYR A 458 25.82 -15.21 -19.79
C TYR A 458 24.87 -15.76 -20.89
N ALA A 459 24.56 -17.05 -20.89
CA ALA A 459 23.65 -17.66 -21.87
C ALA A 459 22.18 -17.23 -21.64
N ALA A 460 21.79 -17.08 -20.37
CA ALA A 460 20.45 -16.62 -20.01
C ALA A 460 20.34 -15.10 -19.86
N GLU A 461 21.48 -14.40 -19.80
CA GLU A 461 21.61 -12.97 -19.47
C GLU A 461 20.96 -12.62 -18.12
N GLU A 462 21.18 -13.45 -17.09
CA GLU A 462 20.51 -13.37 -15.80
C GLU A 462 21.45 -13.67 -14.63
N ALA A 463 21.07 -13.22 -13.45
CA ALA A 463 21.72 -13.62 -12.21
C ALA A 463 21.10 -14.94 -11.70
N GLU A 464 21.93 -15.87 -11.23
CA GLU A 464 21.50 -17.11 -10.62
C GLU A 464 22.40 -17.52 -9.45
N HIS A 465 21.85 -18.21 -8.47
CA HIS A 465 22.68 -18.86 -7.45
C HIS A 465 23.16 -20.23 -7.92
N VAL A 466 24.39 -20.56 -7.55
CA VAL A 466 25.04 -21.84 -7.85
C VAL A 466 25.76 -22.36 -6.62
N GLN A 467 25.94 -23.70 -6.60
CA GLN A 467 26.81 -24.39 -5.64
C GLN A 467 28.23 -24.51 -6.21
N ILE A 468 29.21 -24.28 -5.38
CA ILE A 468 30.60 -24.68 -5.59
C ILE A 468 30.93 -25.67 -4.48
N THR A 469 31.24 -26.91 -4.87
CA THR A 469 31.56 -27.98 -3.91
C THR A 469 32.96 -27.84 -3.35
N ALA A 470 33.16 -28.23 -2.12
CA ALA A 470 34.47 -28.32 -1.50
C ALA A 470 35.43 -29.15 -2.39
N GLY A 471 36.63 -28.63 -2.64
CA GLY A 471 37.61 -29.25 -3.53
C GLY A 471 37.62 -28.73 -5.00
N ASN A 472 36.58 -28.04 -5.46
CA ASN A 472 36.58 -27.36 -6.78
C ASN A 472 36.73 -25.85 -6.62
N THR A 473 37.99 -25.37 -6.49
CA THR A 473 38.29 -23.95 -6.28
C THR A 473 38.35 -23.12 -7.57
N SER A 474 38.40 -23.79 -8.76
CA SER A 474 38.60 -23.11 -10.04
C SER A 474 37.46 -22.11 -10.36
N ASP A 475 36.25 -22.42 -9.92
CA ASP A 475 35.05 -21.68 -10.31
C ASP A 475 34.64 -20.57 -9.32
N ILE A 476 35.39 -20.40 -8.23
CA ILE A 476 35.00 -19.45 -7.17
C ILE A 476 34.95 -17.99 -7.68
N ASN A 477 35.74 -17.64 -8.67
CA ASN A 477 35.78 -16.30 -9.22
C ASN A 477 34.46 -15.86 -9.87
N GLN A 478 33.60 -16.80 -10.31
CA GLN A 478 32.28 -16.48 -10.86
C GLN A 478 31.34 -15.85 -9.81
N LEU A 479 31.61 -16.05 -8.52
CA LEU A 479 30.87 -15.44 -7.43
C LEU A 479 31.27 -13.98 -7.16
N SER A 480 32.43 -13.53 -7.71
CA SER A 480 32.93 -12.18 -7.50
C SER A 480 32.06 -11.12 -8.15
N GLY A 481 32.10 -9.90 -7.60
CA GLY A 481 31.36 -8.75 -8.12
C GLY A 481 29.86 -8.76 -7.84
N SER A 482 29.29 -7.57 -7.67
CA SER A 482 27.85 -7.39 -7.45
C SER A 482 27.06 -7.62 -8.74
N LYS A 483 25.93 -8.33 -8.64
CA LYS A 483 24.93 -8.48 -9.70
C LYS A 483 23.66 -7.77 -9.22
N TYR A 484 23.40 -6.56 -9.74
CA TYR A 484 22.24 -5.76 -9.32
C TYR A 484 20.94 -6.21 -9.99
N LEU A 485 20.67 -7.52 -9.91
CA LEU A 485 19.52 -8.20 -10.49
C LEU A 485 18.95 -9.19 -9.45
N GLN A 486 17.70 -9.56 -9.61
CA GLN A 486 17.13 -10.67 -8.84
C GLN A 486 17.76 -11.99 -9.31
N SER A 487 18.42 -12.72 -8.41
CA SER A 487 18.98 -14.03 -8.78
C SER A 487 17.92 -15.13 -8.76
N ASN A 488 17.99 -16.04 -9.73
CA ASN A 488 17.20 -17.26 -9.73
C ASN A 488 17.71 -18.20 -8.62
N MET A 489 16.83 -18.54 -7.68
CA MET A 489 17.13 -19.37 -6.51
C MET A 489 16.52 -20.77 -6.60
N ALA A 490 15.67 -21.05 -7.58
CA ALA A 490 14.82 -22.24 -7.57
C ALA A 490 15.61 -23.54 -7.42
N LYS A 491 16.67 -23.71 -8.23
CA LYS A 491 17.52 -24.92 -8.21
C LYS A 491 18.31 -25.04 -6.87
N VAL A 492 19.00 -23.97 -6.49
CA VAL A 492 19.82 -23.97 -5.25
C VAL A 492 18.97 -24.18 -4.01
N MET A 493 17.76 -23.61 -3.98
CA MET A 493 16.89 -23.77 -2.83
C MET A 493 16.41 -25.24 -2.69
N GLN A 494 16.19 -25.93 -3.82
CA GLN A 494 15.90 -27.36 -3.83
C GLN A 494 17.10 -28.15 -3.29
N GLU A 495 18.33 -27.90 -3.78
CA GLU A 495 19.55 -28.53 -3.30
C GLU A 495 19.76 -28.30 -1.79
N ILE A 496 19.55 -27.07 -1.28
CA ILE A 496 19.64 -26.74 0.15
C ILE A 496 18.57 -27.49 0.96
N SER A 497 17.36 -27.70 0.42
CA SER A 497 16.32 -28.45 1.10
C SER A 497 16.66 -29.93 1.26
N GLU A 498 17.47 -30.48 0.38
CA GLU A 498 17.83 -31.89 0.33
C GLU A 498 19.19 -32.20 0.99
N THR A 499 20.17 -31.28 0.90
CA THR A 499 21.54 -31.52 1.42
C THR A 499 21.58 -31.73 2.93
N LYS A 500 22.51 -32.58 3.37
CA LYS A 500 22.92 -32.75 4.79
C LYS A 500 24.32 -32.16 5.07
N ASN A 501 24.99 -31.66 4.02
CA ASN A 501 26.32 -31.12 4.13
C ASN A 501 26.29 -29.74 4.79
N LYS A 502 27.37 -29.41 5.50
CA LYS A 502 27.61 -28.05 5.95
C LYS A 502 27.96 -27.16 4.76
N PHE A 503 27.46 -25.93 4.78
CA PHE A 503 27.72 -25.00 3.70
C PHE A 503 27.80 -23.53 4.17
N LEU A 504 28.40 -22.70 3.32
CA LEU A 504 28.39 -21.26 3.43
C LEU A 504 27.49 -20.70 2.32
N PHE A 505 26.51 -19.87 2.70
CA PHE A 505 25.56 -19.23 1.77
C PHE A 505 25.75 -17.72 1.77
N ILE A 506 25.89 -17.12 0.58
CA ILE A 506 25.97 -15.65 0.39
C ILE A 506 24.81 -15.20 -0.49
N GLY A 507 23.91 -14.35 0.04
CA GLY A 507 22.73 -13.87 -0.70
C GLY A 507 22.17 -12.57 -0.17
N THR A 508 21.05 -12.13 -0.76
CA THR A 508 20.32 -10.96 -0.22
C THR A 508 19.64 -11.34 1.10
N PRO A 509 19.34 -10.37 2.00
CA PRO A 509 18.84 -10.68 3.33
C PRO A 509 17.56 -11.52 3.34
N CYS A 510 16.64 -11.28 2.39
CA CYS A 510 15.40 -12.07 2.26
C CYS A 510 15.68 -13.52 1.80
N GLN A 511 16.71 -13.74 0.96
CA GLN A 511 17.14 -15.08 0.55
C GLN A 511 17.79 -15.82 1.72
N VAL A 512 18.66 -15.13 2.46
CA VAL A 512 19.30 -15.67 3.66
C VAL A 512 18.27 -16.06 4.73
N ALA A 513 17.28 -15.22 4.97
CA ALA A 513 16.19 -15.54 5.90
C ALA A 513 15.37 -16.76 5.48
N ALA A 514 15.17 -16.95 4.17
CA ALA A 514 14.51 -18.16 3.66
C ALA A 514 15.36 -19.43 3.87
N VAL A 515 16.68 -19.33 3.63
CA VAL A 515 17.62 -20.43 3.89
C VAL A 515 17.67 -20.74 5.39
N ASP A 516 17.78 -19.73 6.26
CA ASP A 516 17.77 -19.90 7.73
C ASP A 516 16.54 -20.68 8.21
N LYS A 517 15.33 -20.33 7.72
CA LYS A 517 14.10 -21.04 8.06
C LYS A 517 14.12 -22.52 7.64
N ILE A 518 14.64 -22.82 6.44
CA ILE A 518 14.82 -24.22 5.99
C ILE A 518 15.82 -24.94 6.89
N LEU A 519 16.96 -24.34 7.21
CA LEU A 519 17.99 -24.96 8.05
C LEU A 519 17.50 -25.22 9.47
N ARG A 520 16.75 -24.28 10.06
CA ARG A 520 16.10 -24.47 11.38
C ARG A 520 15.13 -25.63 11.35
N LYS A 521 14.28 -25.70 10.32
CA LYS A 521 13.34 -26.80 10.13
C LYS A 521 14.04 -28.15 10.00
N LYS A 522 15.23 -28.18 9.40
CA LYS A 522 16.08 -29.39 9.26
C LYS A 522 16.93 -29.70 10.50
N GLY A 523 17.06 -28.77 11.45
CA GLY A 523 17.91 -28.90 12.63
C GLY A 523 19.42 -28.83 12.35
N ILE A 524 19.83 -28.23 11.22
CA ILE A 524 21.26 -28.12 10.80
C ILE A 524 21.74 -26.66 10.68
N ARG A 525 21.01 -25.70 11.26
CA ARG A 525 21.38 -24.29 11.20
C ARG A 525 22.78 -24.01 11.77
N GLU A 526 23.12 -24.72 12.81
CA GLU A 526 24.39 -24.55 13.53
C GLU A 526 25.62 -25.04 12.74
N ASP A 527 25.42 -25.88 11.73
CA ASP A 527 26.49 -26.40 10.87
C ASP A 527 26.78 -25.50 9.66
N CYS A 528 25.97 -24.46 9.43
CA CYS A 528 26.04 -23.62 8.25
C CYS A 528 26.41 -22.17 8.59
N ILE A 529 27.09 -21.48 7.66
CA ILE A 529 27.45 -20.08 7.76
C ILE A 529 26.59 -19.27 6.78
N LEU A 530 25.84 -18.31 7.30
CA LEU A 530 24.99 -17.45 6.49
C LEU A 530 25.54 -16.03 6.42
N VAL A 531 25.67 -15.51 5.20
CA VAL A 531 26.18 -14.17 4.93
C VAL A 531 25.16 -13.40 4.10
N ASP A 532 24.65 -12.30 4.62
CA ASP A 532 23.76 -11.44 3.85
C ASP A 532 24.46 -10.18 3.34
N LEU A 533 23.87 -9.60 2.28
CA LEU A 533 24.38 -8.40 1.63
C LEU A 533 23.58 -7.18 2.11
N ILE A 534 24.24 -6.02 2.21
CA ILE A 534 23.51 -4.75 2.29
C ILE A 534 22.77 -4.56 0.96
N CYS A 535 21.43 -4.67 0.97
CA CYS A 535 20.59 -4.71 -0.22
C CYS A 535 19.68 -3.48 -0.30
N HIS A 536 19.69 -2.82 -1.45
CA HIS A 536 18.81 -1.65 -1.72
C HIS A 536 17.54 -2.00 -2.53
N GLY A 537 17.43 -3.23 -3.03
CA GLY A 537 16.33 -3.72 -3.86
C GLY A 537 16.82 -4.32 -5.17
N VAL A 538 15.93 -4.97 -5.91
CA VAL A 538 16.21 -5.61 -7.19
C VAL A 538 15.33 -5.04 -8.30
N PRO A 539 15.89 -4.62 -9.45
CA PRO A 539 15.11 -4.09 -10.56
C PRO A 539 14.45 -5.19 -11.40
N SER A 540 13.47 -4.79 -12.22
CA SER A 540 12.76 -5.66 -13.14
C SER A 540 13.64 -6.21 -14.26
N TYR A 541 13.51 -7.50 -14.59
CA TYR A 541 14.12 -8.08 -15.78
C TYR A 541 13.57 -7.51 -17.09
N ASN A 542 12.32 -7.02 -17.11
CA ASN A 542 11.80 -6.33 -18.28
C ASN A 542 12.61 -5.05 -18.56
N MET A 543 12.96 -4.28 -17.52
CA MET A 543 13.85 -3.13 -17.64
C MET A 543 15.25 -3.55 -18.08
N TYR A 544 15.82 -4.60 -17.46
CA TYR A 544 17.18 -5.05 -17.78
C TYR A 544 17.31 -5.58 -19.21
N LYS A 545 16.35 -6.35 -19.72
CA LYS A 545 16.34 -6.83 -21.13
C LYS A 545 16.29 -5.66 -22.12
N LYS A 546 15.45 -4.63 -21.84
CA LYS A 546 15.42 -3.42 -22.66
C LYS A 546 16.76 -2.67 -22.61
N TYR A 547 17.38 -2.62 -21.44
CA TYR A 547 18.71 -2.03 -21.28
C TYR A 547 19.77 -2.76 -22.13
N LEU A 548 19.85 -4.08 -22.07
CA LEU A 548 20.75 -4.85 -22.90
C LEU A 548 20.49 -4.63 -24.39
N LYS A 549 19.21 -4.65 -24.81
CA LYS A 549 18.82 -4.37 -26.20
C LYS A 549 19.27 -2.97 -26.64
N PHE A 550 19.09 -1.96 -25.78
CA PHE A 550 19.51 -0.59 -26.05
C PHE A 550 21.03 -0.50 -26.25
N ILE A 551 21.85 -1.07 -25.34
CA ILE A 551 23.31 -1.04 -25.43
C ILE A 551 23.80 -1.83 -26.64
N LYS A 552 23.29 -3.05 -26.86
CA LYS A 552 23.64 -3.88 -28.01
C LYS A 552 23.37 -3.16 -29.34
N SER A 553 22.20 -2.53 -29.47
CA SER A 553 21.86 -1.79 -30.69
C SER A 553 22.70 -0.53 -30.87
N ALA A 554 22.96 0.24 -29.81
CA ALA A 554 23.71 1.50 -29.90
C ALA A 554 25.20 1.30 -30.28
N LEU A 555 25.80 0.18 -29.84
CA LEU A 555 27.21 -0.10 -30.02
C LEU A 555 27.49 -1.24 -31.02
N GLY A 556 26.45 -1.93 -31.51
CA GLY A 556 26.58 -3.08 -32.39
C GLY A 556 27.22 -4.28 -31.69
N LEU A 557 26.93 -4.49 -30.40
CA LEU A 557 27.31 -5.70 -29.67
C LEU A 557 26.36 -6.82 -30.08
N ILE A 558 26.88 -8.03 -30.30
CA ILE A 558 26.08 -9.24 -30.58
C ILE A 558 25.86 -10.01 -29.27
N THR A 559 26.95 -10.23 -28.53
CA THR A 559 26.96 -10.93 -27.25
C THR A 559 27.37 -10.00 -26.11
N VAL A 560 27.25 -10.47 -24.90
CA VAL A 560 27.87 -9.90 -23.70
C VAL A 560 28.69 -11.02 -23.08
N ASP A 561 30.01 -11.00 -23.33
CA ASP A 561 30.93 -12.02 -22.84
C ASP A 561 31.52 -11.68 -21.46
N GLU A 562 31.50 -10.39 -21.11
CA GLU A 562 31.88 -9.91 -19.78
C GLU A 562 30.93 -8.77 -19.35
N ILE A 563 30.47 -8.80 -18.08
CA ILE A 563 29.73 -7.72 -17.45
C ILE A 563 30.22 -7.44 -16.02
N SER A 564 30.40 -6.16 -15.70
CA SER A 564 30.68 -5.69 -14.35
C SER A 564 29.81 -4.50 -14.01
N PHE A 565 28.93 -4.67 -13.03
CA PHE A 565 28.11 -3.56 -12.51
C PHE A 565 28.90 -2.59 -11.63
N ARG A 566 30.11 -2.97 -11.21
CA ARG A 566 30.97 -2.20 -10.33
C ARG A 566 32.44 -2.27 -10.83
N TYR A 567 32.66 -1.76 -12.04
CA TYR A 567 33.99 -1.76 -12.66
C TYR A 567 34.90 -0.78 -11.96
N LYS A 568 36.02 -1.28 -11.36
CA LYS A 568 36.89 -0.51 -10.47
C LYS A 568 38.13 0.08 -11.07
N GLU A 569 38.41 -0.14 -12.33
CA GLU A 569 39.65 0.42 -12.97
C GLU A 569 39.67 1.96 -12.98
N LYS A 570 38.52 2.60 -12.86
CA LYS A 570 38.40 4.06 -12.70
C LYS A 570 38.41 4.51 -11.23
N GLY A 571 38.51 3.57 -10.29
CA GLY A 571 38.46 3.79 -8.84
C GLY A 571 37.20 3.24 -8.20
N TRP A 572 37.27 2.83 -6.93
CA TRP A 572 36.18 2.20 -6.21
C TRP A 572 34.96 3.09 -6.02
N ARG A 573 35.15 4.39 -5.77
CA ARG A 573 34.08 5.34 -5.50
C ARG A 573 33.39 5.89 -6.74
N GLU A 574 34.04 5.76 -7.87
CA GLU A 574 33.49 6.08 -9.16
C GLU A 574 32.79 4.86 -9.75
N ILE A 575 31.47 4.79 -9.60
CA ILE A 575 30.70 3.62 -10.05
C ILE A 575 30.59 3.66 -11.56
N TYR A 576 31.13 2.66 -12.20
CA TYR A 576 31.01 2.40 -13.64
C TYR A 576 30.36 1.05 -13.88
N ILE A 577 29.56 0.96 -14.94
CA ILE A 577 29.17 -0.32 -15.55
C ILE A 577 30.09 -0.60 -16.74
N TYR A 578 30.48 -1.84 -16.89
CA TYR A 578 31.31 -2.31 -18.00
C TYR A 578 30.68 -3.53 -18.63
N MET A 579 30.74 -3.61 -19.98
CA MET A 579 30.36 -4.78 -20.77
C MET A 579 31.35 -4.93 -21.93
N ALA A 580 31.65 -6.16 -22.31
CA ALA A 580 32.49 -6.46 -23.48
C ALA A 580 31.87 -7.57 -24.34
N ASP A 581 32.05 -7.42 -25.65
CA ASP A 581 31.87 -8.43 -26.68
C ASP A 581 33.25 -8.72 -27.28
N PHE A 582 33.84 -9.87 -26.91
CA PHE A 582 35.20 -10.22 -27.32
C PHE A 582 35.31 -10.56 -28.80
N GLN A 583 34.23 -11.09 -29.40
CA GLN A 583 34.22 -11.43 -30.82
C GLN A 583 34.16 -10.19 -31.69
N GLN A 584 33.40 -9.17 -31.29
CA GLN A 584 33.31 -7.89 -31.99
C GLN A 584 34.39 -6.90 -31.57
N GLN A 585 35.21 -7.22 -30.57
CA GLN A 585 36.23 -6.33 -29.97
C GLN A 585 35.62 -4.97 -29.55
N LYS A 586 34.44 -5.00 -28.97
CA LYS A 586 33.71 -3.82 -28.54
C LYS A 586 33.46 -3.80 -27.05
N GLU A 587 33.57 -2.63 -26.49
CA GLU A 587 33.40 -2.41 -25.05
C GLU A 587 32.41 -1.26 -24.78
N TYR A 588 31.67 -1.40 -23.69
CA TYR A 588 30.85 -0.35 -23.09
C TYR A 588 31.38 -0.07 -21.69
N CYS A 589 31.70 1.18 -21.39
CA CYS A 589 32.15 1.61 -20.06
C CYS A 589 31.52 2.97 -19.76
N GLN A 590 30.56 3.02 -18.82
CA GLN A 590 29.83 4.26 -18.54
C GLN A 590 29.71 4.50 -17.04
N ASN A 591 29.87 5.80 -16.65
CA ASN A 591 29.66 6.22 -15.27
C ASN A 591 28.15 6.17 -14.93
N GLN A 592 27.84 5.77 -13.69
CA GLN A 592 26.45 5.65 -13.18
C GLN A 592 25.59 6.91 -13.40
N SER A 593 26.17 8.11 -13.33
CA SER A 593 25.44 9.36 -13.51
C SER A 593 24.89 9.57 -14.93
N LYS A 594 25.45 8.86 -15.91
CA LYS A 594 25.07 8.93 -17.33
C LYS A 594 24.42 7.65 -17.84
N ASP A 595 24.60 6.55 -17.12
CA ASP A 595 24.09 5.24 -17.51
C ASP A 595 22.59 5.08 -17.20
N ILE A 596 21.83 4.56 -18.17
CA ILE A 596 20.36 4.46 -18.05
C ILE A 596 19.93 3.37 -17.07
N PHE A 597 20.70 2.26 -16.93
CA PHE A 597 20.41 1.24 -15.92
C PHE A 597 20.49 1.84 -14.52
N TYR A 598 21.53 2.62 -14.23
CA TYR A 598 21.70 3.27 -12.94
C TYR A 598 20.68 4.36 -12.67
N LYS A 599 20.13 5.01 -13.72
CA LYS A 599 19.00 5.94 -13.53
C LYS A 599 17.80 5.23 -12.89
N PHE A 600 17.43 4.05 -13.38
CA PHE A 600 16.36 3.26 -12.80
C PHE A 600 16.72 2.65 -11.44
N PHE A 601 17.95 2.13 -11.32
CA PHE A 601 18.40 1.47 -10.11
C PHE A 601 18.53 2.43 -8.92
N GLU A 602 19.15 3.61 -9.07
CA GLU A 602 19.33 4.56 -7.97
C GLU A 602 18.01 5.15 -7.45
N ILE A 603 17.04 5.36 -8.33
CA ILE A 603 15.72 5.88 -7.93
C ILE A 603 14.88 4.78 -7.28
N GLY A 604 15.10 3.52 -7.65
CA GLY A 604 14.35 2.38 -7.15
C GLY A 604 12.92 2.25 -7.70
N HIS A 605 12.53 3.04 -8.70
CA HIS A 605 11.16 3.07 -9.21
C HIS A 605 10.71 1.75 -9.85
N CYS A 606 11.62 0.96 -10.41
CA CYS A 606 11.34 -0.34 -11.03
C CYS A 606 11.70 -1.54 -10.15
N TYR A 607 11.82 -1.35 -8.83
CA TYR A 607 12.12 -2.44 -7.92
C TYR A 607 10.96 -3.41 -7.77
N MET A 608 11.29 -4.61 -7.33
CA MET A 608 10.30 -5.61 -6.93
C MET A 608 9.40 -5.08 -5.82
N GLU A 609 8.12 -5.40 -5.85
CA GLU A 609 7.13 -4.87 -4.92
C GLU A 609 7.49 -5.11 -3.45
N SER A 610 7.99 -6.31 -3.13
CA SER A 610 8.48 -6.67 -1.80
C SER A 610 9.67 -5.81 -1.30
N CYS A 611 10.40 -5.13 -2.19
CA CYS A 611 11.50 -4.26 -1.79
C CYS A 611 11.04 -2.93 -1.18
N PHE A 612 9.81 -2.50 -1.46
CA PHE A 612 9.22 -1.28 -0.88
C PHE A 612 8.73 -1.49 0.56
N GLU A 613 8.45 -2.73 0.94
CA GLU A 613 7.97 -3.13 2.27
C GLU A 613 8.93 -4.14 2.93
N CYS A 614 10.23 -4.01 2.66
CA CYS A 614 11.24 -4.97 3.09
C CYS A 614 11.53 -4.86 4.59
N ASN A 615 11.34 -5.94 5.34
CA ASN A 615 11.66 -6.00 6.76
C ASN A 615 13.17 -6.20 7.02
N TYR A 616 13.94 -6.59 6.01
CA TYR A 616 15.35 -7.02 6.16
C TYR A 616 16.38 -5.91 5.98
N ARG A 617 15.97 -4.64 5.89
CA ARG A 617 16.92 -3.53 5.85
C ARG A 617 17.59 -3.29 7.20
N THR A 618 16.84 -3.47 8.28
CA THR A 618 17.28 -3.28 9.66
C THR A 618 17.34 -4.58 10.46
N THR A 619 16.89 -5.71 9.90
CA THR A 619 16.94 -7.02 10.53
C THR A 619 17.78 -7.99 9.72
N SER A 620 18.36 -9.01 10.34
CA SER A 620 19.18 -10.03 9.69
C SER A 620 18.94 -11.42 10.30
N ALA A 621 19.00 -12.45 9.48
CA ALA A 621 19.06 -13.86 9.88
C ALA A 621 20.43 -14.47 9.63
N ALA A 622 21.41 -13.66 9.21
CA ALA A 622 22.76 -14.07 8.87
C ALA A 622 23.70 -14.12 10.08
N ASP A 623 24.83 -14.79 9.93
CA ASP A 623 25.96 -14.71 10.86
C ASP A 623 26.78 -13.42 10.60
N LEU A 624 26.85 -13.03 9.32
CA LEU A 624 27.58 -11.84 8.86
C LEU A 624 26.76 -11.05 7.85
N ARG A 625 26.75 -9.71 7.95
CA ARG A 625 26.26 -8.80 6.91
C ARG A 625 27.44 -8.08 6.26
N ILE A 626 27.47 -8.04 4.93
CA ILE A 626 28.58 -7.40 4.19
C ILE A 626 28.06 -6.37 3.17
N GLY A 627 28.88 -5.33 2.94
CA GLY A 627 28.55 -4.30 1.94
C GLY A 627 29.72 -3.34 1.69
N ASP A 628 29.47 -2.23 0.99
CA ASP A 628 30.44 -1.16 0.77
C ASP A 628 30.58 -0.24 1.99
N TYR A 629 31.78 0.15 2.37
CA TYR A 629 32.00 1.12 3.43
C TYR A 629 32.13 2.55 2.87
N TRP A 630 31.03 3.22 2.60
CA TRP A 630 30.99 4.57 1.99
C TRP A 630 31.44 5.71 2.90
N GLY A 631 31.82 5.45 4.15
CA GLY A 631 32.20 6.45 5.14
C GLY A 631 33.34 7.39 4.68
N ARG A 632 33.41 8.60 5.25
CA ARG A 632 34.40 9.64 4.92
C ARG A 632 35.83 9.18 5.15
N LYS A 633 36.06 8.30 6.13
CA LYS A 633 37.39 7.77 6.50
C LYS A 633 38.11 7.12 5.30
N TYR A 634 37.36 6.44 4.42
CA TYR A 634 37.91 5.74 3.25
C TYR A 634 37.70 6.50 1.94
N LYS A 635 37.50 7.83 1.99
CA LYS A 635 37.22 8.63 0.77
C LYS A 635 38.36 8.58 -0.29
N ASN A 636 39.59 8.35 0.14
CA ASN A 636 40.78 8.29 -0.73
C ASN A 636 41.18 6.85 -1.12
N ASP A 637 40.51 5.83 -0.61
CA ASP A 637 40.77 4.44 -1.00
C ASP A 637 40.24 4.18 -2.41
N LYS A 638 41.12 3.71 -3.29
CA LYS A 638 40.82 3.44 -4.71
C LYS A 638 40.41 1.99 -4.97
N THR A 639 40.75 1.08 -4.06
CA THR A 639 40.58 -0.36 -4.25
C THR A 639 39.35 -0.95 -3.54
N GLY A 640 38.81 -0.23 -2.58
CA GLY A 640 37.56 -0.59 -1.87
C GLY A 640 37.78 -1.15 -0.48
N VAL A 641 36.83 -0.83 0.40
CA VAL A 641 36.75 -1.33 1.77
C VAL A 641 35.35 -1.86 2.00
N SER A 642 35.23 -3.08 2.52
CA SER A 642 33.95 -3.68 2.86
C SER A 642 33.55 -3.30 4.29
N MET A 643 32.26 -2.97 4.46
CA MET A 643 31.60 -2.92 5.76
C MET A 643 31.14 -4.33 6.13
N VAL A 644 31.44 -4.77 7.34
CA VAL A 644 31.03 -6.08 7.84
C VAL A 644 30.42 -5.92 9.22
N ILE A 645 29.25 -6.51 9.44
CA ILE A 645 28.59 -6.62 10.76
C ILE A 645 28.59 -8.09 11.13
N ALA A 646 29.09 -8.43 12.31
CA ALA A 646 29.03 -9.78 12.87
C ALA A 646 27.87 -9.88 13.87
N HIS A 647 26.83 -10.67 13.51
CA HIS A 647 25.61 -10.83 14.30
C HIS A 647 25.68 -12.00 15.28
N THR A 648 26.54 -13.00 14.99
CA THR A 648 26.66 -14.20 15.81
C THR A 648 28.11 -14.48 16.21
N ARG A 649 28.29 -15.31 17.23
CA ARG A 649 29.63 -15.80 17.63
C ARG A 649 30.34 -16.48 16.45
N ARG A 650 29.63 -17.29 15.65
CA ARG A 650 30.18 -17.94 14.45
C ARG A 650 30.69 -16.94 13.43
N GLY A 651 29.91 -15.89 13.15
CA GLY A 651 30.34 -14.80 12.23
C GLY A 651 31.63 -14.14 12.73
N TYR A 652 31.70 -13.83 14.02
CA TYR A 652 32.91 -13.26 14.63
C TYR A 652 34.11 -14.21 14.52
N ASP A 653 33.94 -15.50 14.83
CA ASP A 653 35.01 -16.49 14.79
C ASP A 653 35.52 -16.69 13.34
N THR A 654 34.61 -16.68 12.35
CA THR A 654 34.96 -16.73 10.92
C THR A 654 35.83 -15.54 10.51
N LEU A 655 35.46 -14.31 10.89
CA LEU A 655 36.26 -13.11 10.61
C LEU A 655 37.62 -13.15 11.30
N SER A 656 37.63 -13.60 12.54
CA SER A 656 38.88 -13.73 13.33
C SER A 656 39.84 -14.71 12.69
N HIS A 657 39.35 -15.82 12.14
CA HIS A 657 40.16 -16.81 11.41
C HIS A 657 40.77 -16.20 10.14
N LEU A 658 39.98 -15.46 9.34
CA LEU A 658 40.49 -14.76 8.16
C LEU A 658 41.58 -13.73 8.51
N LYS A 659 41.45 -13.05 9.65
CA LYS A 659 42.44 -12.09 10.15
C LYS A 659 43.76 -12.81 10.56
N LEU A 660 43.63 -13.89 11.34
CA LEU A 660 44.78 -14.66 11.85
C LEU A 660 45.58 -15.30 10.72
N ASN A 661 44.92 -15.77 9.68
CA ASN A 661 45.57 -16.33 8.49
C ASN A 661 46.15 -15.28 7.54
N GLY A 662 46.03 -14.00 7.85
CA GLY A 662 46.53 -12.92 7.01
C GLY A 662 45.77 -12.68 5.71
N ASN A 663 44.54 -13.25 5.55
CA ASN A 663 43.75 -13.05 4.34
C ASN A 663 43.22 -11.62 4.24
N VAL A 664 42.87 -11.02 5.39
CA VAL A 664 42.21 -9.70 5.43
C VAL A 664 42.82 -8.76 6.48
N LYS A 665 42.71 -7.48 6.22
CA LYS A 665 42.90 -6.39 7.17
C LYS A 665 41.55 -6.04 7.80
N ILE A 666 41.46 -5.95 9.14
CA ILE A 666 40.22 -5.65 9.86
C ILE A 666 40.48 -4.47 10.80
N GLU A 667 39.56 -3.50 10.77
CA GLU A 667 39.52 -2.36 11.67
C GLU A 667 38.12 -2.29 12.29
N GLU A 668 38.03 -2.23 13.63
CA GLU A 668 36.72 -2.14 14.34
C GLU A 668 36.21 -0.70 14.35
N HIS A 669 34.90 -0.53 14.16
CA HIS A 669 34.18 0.73 14.13
C HIS A 669 32.93 0.68 14.99
N GLY A 670 32.35 1.85 15.30
CA GLY A 670 31.06 1.92 15.97
C GLY A 670 29.88 1.60 15.04
N CYS A 671 28.90 0.86 15.52
CA CYS A 671 27.72 0.47 14.72
C CYS A 671 26.87 1.66 14.22
N ASN A 672 27.01 2.85 14.82
CA ASN A 672 26.38 4.08 14.32
C ASN A 672 26.78 4.41 12.88
N ASP A 673 27.96 3.97 12.42
CA ASP A 673 28.42 4.18 11.06
C ASP A 673 27.56 3.43 10.04
N TYR A 674 26.92 2.32 10.41
CA TYR A 674 25.97 1.61 9.54
C TYR A 674 24.83 2.52 9.09
N TYR A 675 24.16 3.17 10.04
CA TYR A 675 23.02 4.06 9.74
C TYR A 675 23.46 5.33 9.02
N ALA A 676 24.60 5.88 9.37
CA ALA A 676 25.14 7.08 8.74
C ALA A 676 25.60 6.87 7.28
N VAL A 677 26.06 5.64 6.96
CA VAL A 677 26.69 5.31 5.69
C VAL A 677 25.74 4.61 4.73
N GLN A 678 24.88 3.70 5.22
CA GLN A 678 24.05 2.85 4.39
C GLN A 678 22.59 3.31 4.30
N TYR A 679 22.14 4.18 5.19
CA TYR A 679 20.80 4.74 5.18
C TYR A 679 19.70 3.67 4.98
N PRO A 680 19.50 2.74 5.93
CA PRO A 680 18.68 1.55 5.75
C PRO A 680 17.16 1.86 5.85
N VAL A 681 16.67 2.64 4.88
CA VAL A 681 15.25 3.02 4.76
C VAL A 681 14.67 2.42 3.51
N ASN A 682 13.44 1.92 3.58
CA ASN A 682 12.74 1.42 2.40
C ASN A 682 12.48 2.55 1.40
N PRO A 683 12.69 2.32 0.09
CA PRO A 683 12.29 3.28 -0.93
C PRO A 683 10.77 3.43 -0.93
N VAL A 684 10.31 4.62 -1.24
CA VAL A 684 8.86 4.87 -1.39
C VAL A 684 8.42 4.34 -2.75
N LYS A 685 7.38 3.49 -2.76
CA LYS A 685 6.79 2.99 -4.00
C LYS A 685 6.17 4.16 -4.77
N PRO A 686 6.59 4.44 -6.01
CA PRO A 686 6.06 5.57 -6.76
C PRO A 686 4.60 5.33 -7.16
N VAL A 687 3.81 6.40 -7.20
CA VAL A 687 2.39 6.34 -7.57
C VAL A 687 2.20 5.71 -8.97
N PHE A 688 3.11 6.00 -9.88
CA PHE A 688 3.10 5.50 -11.26
C PHE A 688 3.75 4.09 -11.43
N TYR A 689 4.01 3.37 -10.34
CA TYR A 689 4.71 2.06 -10.38
C TYR A 689 4.07 1.08 -11.36
N GLN A 690 2.75 0.94 -11.31
CA GLN A 690 2.03 0.00 -12.17
C GLN A 690 2.18 0.37 -13.65
N ASN A 691 1.98 1.65 -13.98
CA ASN A 691 2.14 2.15 -15.35
C ASN A 691 3.57 1.97 -15.88
N LEU A 692 4.57 2.21 -15.03
CA LEU A 692 5.96 1.96 -15.37
C LEU A 692 6.20 0.47 -15.68
N GLN A 693 5.69 -0.46 -14.84
CA GLN A 693 5.85 -1.89 -15.06
C GLN A 693 5.16 -2.35 -16.35
N GLU A 694 3.98 -1.81 -16.65
CA GLU A 694 3.25 -2.10 -17.89
C GLU A 694 4.00 -1.60 -19.14
N GLU A 695 4.59 -0.41 -19.09
CA GLU A 695 5.40 0.10 -20.20
C GLU A 695 6.72 -0.68 -20.37
N LEU A 696 7.34 -1.09 -19.26
CA LEU A 696 8.51 -1.96 -19.30
C LEU A 696 8.20 -3.35 -19.87
N ALA A 697 7.00 -3.87 -19.67
CA ALA A 697 6.56 -5.16 -20.19
C ALA A 697 6.23 -5.15 -21.70
N LYS A 698 5.90 -4.01 -22.28
CA LYS A 698 5.60 -3.90 -23.73
C LYS A 698 6.89 -4.03 -24.56
N GLU A 699 6.92 -4.92 -25.55
CA GLU A 699 8.12 -5.20 -26.34
C GLU A 699 8.67 -3.99 -27.11
N ASN A 700 7.79 -3.17 -27.68
CA ASN A 700 8.15 -2.09 -28.62
C ASN A 700 8.35 -0.70 -27.98
N THR A 701 8.45 -0.61 -26.66
CA THR A 701 8.69 0.67 -26.00
C THR A 701 10.19 0.94 -25.87
N ASP A 702 10.59 2.17 -26.20
CA ASP A 702 11.98 2.62 -26.05
C ASP A 702 12.33 2.90 -24.58
N LEU A 703 13.45 2.35 -24.12
CA LEU A 703 13.88 2.50 -22.73
C LEU A 703 14.26 3.95 -22.39
N GLN A 704 14.82 4.72 -23.36
CA GLN A 704 15.18 6.11 -23.13
C GLN A 704 13.93 6.96 -22.92
N ALA A 705 12.88 6.74 -23.74
CA ALA A 705 11.61 7.43 -23.57
C ALA A 705 10.94 7.14 -22.23
N ILE A 706 11.01 5.86 -21.76
CA ILE A 706 10.52 5.48 -20.42
C ILE A 706 11.33 6.18 -19.32
N ALA A 707 12.67 6.23 -19.46
CA ALA A 707 13.52 6.91 -18.49
C ALA A 707 13.24 8.43 -18.43
N ASP A 708 13.04 9.06 -19.57
CA ASP A 708 12.73 10.49 -19.65
C ASP A 708 11.36 10.79 -19.01
N LYS A 709 10.39 9.92 -19.17
CA LYS A 709 9.06 10.04 -18.57
C LYS A 709 9.06 9.87 -17.05
N TYR A 710 9.74 8.84 -16.54
CA TYR A 710 9.62 8.41 -15.13
C TYR A 710 10.83 8.76 -14.25
N CYS A 711 12.01 9.09 -14.83
CA CYS A 711 13.23 9.30 -14.08
C CYS A 711 13.74 10.75 -14.10
N SER A 712 13.36 11.60 -15.09
CA SER A 712 13.96 12.92 -15.34
C SER A 712 13.77 13.93 -14.21
N ARG A 713 12.61 13.97 -13.58
CA ARG A 713 12.31 14.93 -12.48
C ARG A 713 13.22 14.73 -11.26
N TYR A 714 13.56 13.49 -10.94
CA TYR A 714 14.44 13.16 -9.82
C TYR A 714 15.88 13.68 -10.06
N PHE A 715 16.42 13.48 -11.27
CA PHE A 715 17.77 13.94 -11.60
C PHE A 715 17.88 15.46 -11.67
N LEU A 716 16.86 16.16 -12.15
CA LEU A 716 16.79 17.62 -12.12
C LEU A 716 16.84 18.13 -10.67
N TYR A 717 16.05 17.53 -9.77
CA TYR A 717 16.01 17.89 -8.36
C TYR A 717 17.32 17.59 -7.65
N ARG A 718 17.94 16.42 -7.87
CA ARG A 718 19.23 16.02 -7.30
C ARG A 718 20.36 16.92 -7.78
N ASN A 719 20.39 17.25 -9.06
CA ASN A 719 21.38 18.18 -9.63
C ASN A 719 21.20 19.61 -9.09
N PHE A 720 19.97 20.05 -8.89
CA PHE A 720 19.66 21.34 -8.27
C PHE A 720 20.13 21.38 -6.81
N LEU A 721 19.81 20.38 -6.00
CA LEU A 721 20.29 20.27 -4.62
C LEU A 721 21.82 20.11 -4.53
N GLY A 722 22.43 19.39 -5.45
CA GLY A 722 23.89 19.27 -5.55
C GLY A 722 24.55 20.62 -5.83
N ARG A 723 23.98 21.43 -6.72
CA ARG A 723 24.44 22.80 -7.03
C ARG A 723 24.26 23.75 -5.84
N ILE A 724 23.15 23.64 -5.09
CA ILE A 724 22.92 24.42 -3.87
C ILE A 724 23.92 24.01 -2.79
N LYS A 725 24.12 22.71 -2.53
CA LYS A 725 25.11 22.21 -1.56
C LYS A 725 26.53 22.65 -1.93
N GLY A 726 26.88 22.62 -3.22
CA GLY A 726 28.17 23.11 -3.71
C GLY A 726 28.33 24.62 -3.51
N LYS A 727 27.28 25.43 -3.79
CA LYS A 727 27.32 26.87 -3.54
C LYS A 727 27.37 27.21 -2.05
N VAL A 728 26.61 26.53 -1.20
CA VAL A 728 26.62 26.72 0.25
C VAL A 728 27.98 26.32 0.85
N LYS A 729 28.61 25.25 0.34
CA LYS A 729 29.95 24.84 0.76
C LYS A 729 31.02 25.88 0.39
N ASN A 730 30.89 26.51 -0.78
CA ASN A 730 31.80 27.57 -1.22
C ASN A 730 31.57 28.91 -0.48
N ILE A 731 30.36 29.16 0.04
CA ILE A 731 30.02 30.36 0.81
C ILE A 731 30.44 30.25 2.28
N LEU A 732 30.38 29.02 2.83
CA LEU A 732 30.63 28.80 4.26
C LEU A 732 32.10 28.47 4.60
N ASN A 733 33.02 28.39 3.63
CA ASN A 733 34.44 28.07 3.82
C ASN A 733 34.69 26.91 4.83
N TYR A 734 33.84 25.93 4.86
CA TYR A 734 34.04 24.73 5.66
C TYR A 734 34.75 23.64 4.82
N ASP A 735 36.01 23.42 5.15
CA ASP A 735 36.83 22.28 4.70
C ASP A 735 36.29 20.92 5.17
#